data_445eb001669654eaeb7e6062d485c2d2
#
_entry.id   445eb001669654eaeb7e6062d485c2d2
#
_cell.length_a   1.000
_cell.length_b   1.000
_cell.length_c   1.000
_cell.angle_alpha   90.00
_cell.angle_beta   90.00
_cell.angle_gamma   90.00
#
_symmetry.space_group_name_H-M   'P 1'
#
loop_
_entity.id
_entity.type
_entity.pdbx_description
1 polymer ?
#
loop_
_entity_poly.entity_id
_entity_poly.type
_entity_poly.pdbx_seq_one_letter_code
_entity_poly.pdbx_strand_id
1 'polypeptide(L)'
;VISECKFTKQKMRNSLLILFFIAQSLLSFSQTNFSPNTFLGYAIGQQFTRHYRVVDYFSALQAAFPQNIKVEKYGETNEKRDLLLAFIGSEENINRLEAIRLAHLNNDVSEKVSIVWLSYNVHGNESSGTEAAMKTAYLLVTKNKEYLKNTIVIIDPCLNPDGRDRYVNFYYQKGNFPPDIKRFSSEHNETWPGGRSNHYFFDLNRDWAWMTQIESQQRMKRYNQWLPHVHVDFHEQGINEPYYFPPAAEPYHEVITDWQRKFQKEIGKNNANYFDKEGWMYFSKEIFDLLYPSYGDTYPTYNGSIGMTYEQGGSGRAGLAVITQVGDTLTLQNRVDHHVTTGLSTVEMSSKNNDKLIKEYQSYCTNKNYKYKSYVISGPQNKLQPLLDLMKKNEINFSFSKPTKFKGYNFKTGKIDSKTSSQNDLIISTNQIKGTLVSVLFEPQTKLIDSLTYDITAWALPYAFGLDAWASEVLLEGNGTAVISHDKNSPNSDCYAYVCEWSSMKSSRFLAALQQKGIKVYFTEKQFIIEGKKYAPGTLILLRGENKAKTFDETIITLSNQLEISLTALKSGFVDEGNDFGSSSVKHISKKSIGVLTGEKTSSLSSGELWYFFEQELKYPVHMLLIEDLESALPSLS
;
A
#
# COMPACT_ATOMS: atom_id res chain seq x y z
N VAL A 1 4.97 78.50 11.75
CA VAL A 1 5.79 77.29 12.03
C VAL A 1 4.97 76.20 12.71
N ILE A 2 4.01 76.52 13.64
CA ILE A 2 3.21 75.51 14.36
C ILE A 2 2.05 74.95 13.47
N SER A 3 1.55 75.70 12.50
CA SER A 3 0.47 75.26 11.58
C SER A 3 0.98 74.31 10.48
N GLU A 4 2.18 74.52 9.97
CA GLU A 4 2.77 73.65 8.93
C GLU A 4 3.15 72.27 9.48
N CYS A 5 3.60 72.19 10.77
CA CYS A 5 3.97 70.91 11.38
C CYS A 5 2.72 70.01 11.66
N LYS A 6 1.52 70.58 11.88
CA LYS A 6 0.25 69.81 12.00
C LYS A 6 -0.22 69.32 10.66
N PHE A 7 -0.09 70.07 9.57
CA PHE A 7 -0.52 69.70 8.24
C PHE A 7 0.35 68.55 7.66
N THR A 8 1.65 68.54 7.97
CA THR A 8 2.58 67.49 7.53
C THR A 8 2.35 66.17 8.27
N LYS A 9 2.07 66.19 9.60
CA LYS A 9 1.71 65.03 10.39
C LYS A 9 0.38 64.39 9.95
N GLN A 10 -0.61 65.21 9.57
CA GLN A 10 -1.91 64.74 9.10
C GLN A 10 -1.82 64.09 7.71
N LYS A 11 -1.04 64.68 6.76
CA LYS A 11 -0.75 64.08 5.47
C LYS A 11 0.01 62.76 5.60
N MET A 12 0.99 62.66 6.47
CA MET A 12 1.77 61.45 6.70
C MET A 12 0.91 60.32 7.32
N ARG A 13 0.00 60.66 8.23
CA ARG A 13 -0.96 59.69 8.80
C ARG A 13 -2.00 59.17 7.79
N ASN A 14 -2.49 60.04 6.90
CA ASN A 14 -3.40 59.68 5.85
C ASN A 14 -2.70 58.82 4.78
N SER A 15 -1.42 59.10 4.44
CA SER A 15 -0.64 58.27 3.52
C SER A 15 -0.32 56.87 4.10
N LEU A 16 -0.03 56.78 5.41
CA LEU A 16 0.15 55.52 6.11
C LEU A 16 -1.15 54.68 6.16
N LEU A 17 -2.31 55.32 6.37
CA LEU A 17 -3.63 54.64 6.32
C LEU A 17 -3.94 54.15 4.89
N ILE A 18 -3.68 54.94 3.89
CA ILE A 18 -3.86 54.54 2.47
C ILE A 18 -2.95 53.36 2.12
N LEU A 19 -1.67 53.38 2.52
CA LEU A 19 -0.73 52.29 2.35
C LEU A 19 -1.19 51.02 3.09
N PHE A 20 -1.72 51.17 4.30
CA PHE A 20 -2.28 50.04 5.07
C PHE A 20 -3.53 49.42 4.40
N PHE A 21 -4.44 50.26 3.88
CA PHE A 21 -5.59 49.77 3.12
C PHE A 21 -5.22 49.15 1.76
N ILE A 22 -4.22 49.69 1.07
CA ILE A 22 -3.66 49.11 -0.14
C ILE A 22 -2.97 47.79 0.17
N ALA A 23 -2.22 47.67 1.26
CA ALA A 23 -1.61 46.41 1.71
C ALA A 23 -2.65 45.37 2.11
N GLN A 24 -3.73 45.77 2.82
CA GLN A 24 -4.85 44.86 3.12
C GLN A 24 -5.63 44.42 1.87
N SER A 25 -5.85 45.33 0.90
CA SER A 25 -6.51 44.98 -0.36
C SER A 25 -5.64 44.06 -1.23
N LEU A 26 -4.32 44.25 -1.27
CA LEU A 26 -3.38 43.37 -1.93
C LEU A 26 -3.30 41.98 -1.27
N LEU A 27 -3.38 41.91 0.05
CA LEU A 27 -3.45 40.65 0.80
C LEU A 27 -4.78 39.91 0.54
N SER A 28 -5.91 40.64 0.47
CA SER A 28 -7.22 40.06 0.14
C SER A 28 -7.30 39.61 -1.32
N PHE A 29 -6.68 40.34 -2.27
CA PHE A 29 -6.57 39.92 -3.67
C PHE A 29 -5.65 38.70 -3.85
N SER A 30 -4.61 38.59 -3.01
CA SER A 30 -3.71 37.44 -3.02
C SER A 30 -4.45 36.14 -2.65
N GLN A 31 -5.32 36.15 -1.64
CA GLN A 31 -6.04 34.96 -1.17
C GLN A 31 -7.07 34.42 -2.18
N THR A 32 -7.63 35.25 -3.04
CA THR A 32 -8.60 34.82 -4.08
C THR A 32 -7.94 34.21 -5.32
N ASN A 33 -6.64 34.43 -5.52
CA ASN A 33 -5.92 34.00 -6.74
C ASN A 33 -5.33 32.59 -6.70
N PHE A 34 -5.47 31.85 -5.59
CA PHE A 34 -4.91 30.49 -5.44
C PHE A 34 -5.94 29.36 -5.57
N SER A 35 -7.10 29.63 -6.18
CA SER A 35 -8.00 28.55 -6.55
C SER A 35 -7.32 27.60 -7.54
N PRO A 36 -7.66 26.30 -7.57
CA PRO A 36 -7.11 25.39 -8.57
C PRO A 36 -7.28 25.91 -10.00
N ASN A 37 -8.44 26.47 -10.30
CA ASN A 37 -8.74 27.03 -11.64
C ASN A 37 -7.77 28.15 -12.03
N THR A 38 -7.52 29.08 -11.11
CA THR A 38 -6.61 30.22 -11.37
C THR A 38 -5.17 29.75 -11.51
N PHE A 39 -4.73 28.82 -10.67
CA PHE A 39 -3.36 28.28 -10.71
C PHE A 39 -3.10 27.45 -11.96
N LEU A 40 -4.05 26.60 -12.35
CA LEU A 40 -3.92 25.70 -13.49
C LEU A 40 -4.07 26.43 -14.82
N GLY A 41 -4.84 27.54 -14.87
CA GLY A 41 -5.18 28.28 -16.08
C GLY A 41 -6.39 27.71 -16.84
N TYR A 42 -7.08 26.74 -16.25
CA TYR A 42 -8.33 26.15 -16.75
C TYR A 42 -9.21 25.72 -15.56
N ALA A 43 -10.50 25.58 -15.77
CA ALA A 43 -11.40 25.10 -14.74
C ALA A 43 -11.19 23.58 -14.50
N ILE A 44 -11.18 23.18 -13.21
CA ILE A 44 -11.19 21.76 -12.85
C ILE A 44 -12.38 21.08 -13.55
N GLY A 45 -12.12 19.93 -14.15
CA GLY A 45 -13.10 19.20 -14.96
C GLY A 45 -13.01 19.46 -16.46
N GLN A 46 -12.30 20.51 -16.91
CA GLN A 46 -12.09 20.77 -18.33
C GLN A 46 -10.92 20.00 -18.93
N GLN A 47 -9.94 19.66 -18.13
CA GLN A 47 -8.75 18.89 -18.51
C GLN A 47 -8.30 18.00 -17.37
N PHE A 48 -7.52 16.96 -17.67
CA PHE A 48 -6.81 16.20 -16.66
C PHE A 48 -5.51 16.90 -16.29
N THR A 49 -5.27 17.05 -14.98
CA THR A 49 -4.04 17.65 -14.45
C THR A 49 -2.93 16.60 -14.37
N ARG A 50 -1.79 16.84 -15.01
CA ARG A 50 -0.61 15.97 -14.89
C ARG A 50 -0.05 16.03 -13.47
N HIS A 51 0.56 14.94 -13.01
CA HIS A 51 1.00 14.81 -11.62
C HIS A 51 1.94 15.94 -11.17
N TYR A 52 2.90 16.35 -11.98
CA TYR A 52 3.82 17.45 -11.60
C TYR A 52 3.08 18.77 -11.30
N ARG A 53 1.97 19.05 -12.02
CA ARG A 53 1.15 20.25 -11.77
C ARG A 53 0.35 20.13 -10.46
N VAL A 54 -0.01 18.90 -10.07
CA VAL A 54 -0.62 18.63 -8.76
C VAL A 54 0.37 18.94 -7.65
N VAL A 55 1.63 18.47 -7.78
CA VAL A 55 2.74 18.76 -6.85
C VAL A 55 2.97 20.27 -6.73
N ASP A 56 3.08 20.97 -7.88
CA ASP A 56 3.24 22.43 -7.94
C ASP A 56 2.07 23.15 -7.24
N TYR A 57 0.82 22.67 -7.47
CA TYR A 57 -0.36 23.27 -6.88
C TYR A 57 -0.36 23.16 -5.35
N PHE A 58 -0.08 21.98 -4.78
CA PHE A 58 -0.03 21.82 -3.32
C PHE A 58 1.09 22.66 -2.70
N SER A 59 2.22 22.78 -3.37
CA SER A 59 3.31 23.67 -2.95
C SER A 59 2.89 25.15 -2.96
N ALA A 60 2.19 25.59 -4.02
CA ALA A 60 1.66 26.95 -4.12
C ALA A 60 0.55 27.21 -3.09
N LEU A 61 -0.31 26.23 -2.83
CA LEU A 61 -1.37 26.33 -1.83
C LEU A 61 -0.78 26.48 -0.42
N GLN A 62 0.28 25.72 -0.10
CA GLN A 62 1.02 25.91 1.16
C GLN A 62 1.64 27.31 1.26
N ALA A 63 2.24 27.80 0.19
CA ALA A 63 2.83 29.15 0.19
C ALA A 63 1.77 30.24 0.40
N ALA A 64 0.54 30.06 -0.11
CA ALA A 64 -0.58 30.98 0.05
C ALA A 64 -1.24 30.90 1.44
N PHE A 65 -1.27 29.72 2.06
CA PHE A 65 -1.92 29.47 3.36
C PHE A 65 -0.97 28.77 4.35
N PRO A 66 0.22 29.31 4.64
CA PRO A 66 1.26 28.61 5.41
C PRO A 66 0.84 28.29 6.85
N GLN A 67 -0.15 28.99 7.38
CA GLN A 67 -0.71 28.77 8.73
C GLN A 67 -1.75 27.62 8.76
N ASN A 68 -2.29 27.22 7.61
CA ASN A 68 -3.39 26.25 7.55
C ASN A 68 -3.04 24.94 6.84
N ILE A 69 -1.93 24.92 6.11
CA ILE A 69 -1.52 23.72 5.36
C ILE A 69 -0.01 23.54 5.46
N LYS A 70 0.38 22.27 5.68
CA LYS A 70 1.77 21.80 5.59
C LYS A 70 1.82 20.65 4.61
N VAL A 71 2.65 20.78 3.57
CA VAL A 71 2.88 19.73 2.57
C VAL A 71 4.19 19.02 2.87
N GLU A 72 4.18 17.71 2.75
CA GLU A 72 5.32 16.85 3.00
C GLU A 72 5.47 15.82 1.88
N LYS A 73 6.67 15.73 1.30
CA LYS A 73 7.03 14.63 0.42
C LYS A 73 7.36 13.42 1.28
N TYR A 74 6.60 12.32 1.16
CA TYR A 74 6.85 11.11 1.94
C TYR A 74 7.60 10.03 1.17
N GLY A 75 7.77 10.19 -0.13
CA GLY A 75 8.50 9.25 -0.96
C GLY A 75 8.49 9.59 -2.44
N GLU A 76 8.93 8.61 -3.23
CA GLU A 76 8.92 8.63 -4.70
C GLU A 76 8.48 7.27 -5.24
N THR A 77 7.86 7.28 -6.42
CA THR A 77 7.52 6.06 -7.16
C THR A 77 8.74 5.44 -7.86
N ASN A 78 8.53 4.30 -8.50
CA ASN A 78 9.55 3.69 -9.36
C ASN A 78 9.98 4.62 -10.51
N GLU A 79 9.06 5.42 -11.08
CA GLU A 79 9.31 6.40 -12.14
C GLU A 79 9.74 7.78 -11.60
N LYS A 80 10.10 7.87 -10.31
CA LYS A 80 10.63 9.08 -9.65
C LYS A 80 9.64 10.24 -9.54
N ARG A 81 8.36 9.93 -9.45
CA ARG A 81 7.32 10.92 -9.15
C ARG A 81 7.15 11.07 -7.64
N ASP A 82 6.98 12.31 -7.19
CA ASP A 82 6.84 12.65 -5.79
C ASP A 82 5.50 12.15 -5.22
N LEU A 83 5.57 11.54 -4.04
CA LEU A 83 4.42 11.17 -3.23
C LEU A 83 4.26 12.17 -2.09
N LEU A 84 3.08 12.80 -1.98
CA LEU A 84 2.83 13.92 -1.09
C LEU A 84 1.75 13.63 -0.06
N LEU A 85 1.89 14.23 1.13
CA LEU A 85 0.80 14.43 2.08
C LEU A 85 0.61 15.92 2.35
N ALA A 86 -0.63 16.36 2.34
CA ALA A 86 -1.01 17.70 2.77
C ALA A 86 -1.77 17.62 4.09
N PHE A 87 -1.20 18.19 5.15
CA PHE A 87 -1.82 18.31 6.47
C PHE A 87 -2.54 19.65 6.54
N ILE A 88 -3.85 19.63 6.75
CA ILE A 88 -4.72 20.80 6.72
C ILE A 88 -5.41 20.93 8.08
N GLY A 89 -5.31 22.11 8.69
CA GLY A 89 -5.84 22.37 10.02
C GLY A 89 -6.00 23.88 10.33
N SER A 90 -6.49 24.19 11.51
CA SER A 90 -6.37 25.57 12.03
C SER A 90 -4.89 25.91 12.25
N GLU A 91 -4.58 27.20 12.33
CA GLU A 91 -3.20 27.64 12.66
C GLU A 91 -2.69 27.01 13.94
N GLU A 92 -3.52 26.95 14.99
CA GLU A 92 -3.17 26.29 16.24
C GLU A 92 -2.82 24.82 16.05
N ASN A 93 -3.65 24.07 15.30
CA ASN A 93 -3.46 22.65 15.07
C ASN A 93 -2.23 22.35 14.20
N ILE A 94 -1.96 23.16 13.16
CA ILE A 94 -0.78 23.02 12.31
C ILE A 94 0.51 23.26 13.11
N ASN A 95 0.52 24.28 14.00
CA ASN A 95 1.66 24.56 14.86
C ASN A 95 1.93 23.45 15.91
N ARG A 96 0.90 22.66 16.27
CA ARG A 96 0.97 21.56 17.25
C ARG A 96 0.91 20.17 16.60
N LEU A 97 1.09 20.05 15.30
CA LEU A 97 0.84 18.85 14.53
C LEU A 97 1.51 17.59 15.13
N GLU A 98 2.76 17.69 15.55
CA GLU A 98 3.50 16.58 16.16
C GLU A 98 2.98 16.23 17.57
N ALA A 99 2.60 17.22 18.35
CA ALA A 99 2.01 16.98 19.68
C ALA A 99 0.65 16.26 19.55
N ILE A 100 -0.20 16.68 18.60
CA ILE A 100 -1.48 16.02 18.31
C ILE A 100 -1.25 14.55 17.90
N ARG A 101 -0.29 14.31 16.99
CA ARG A 101 0.07 12.98 16.53
C ARG A 101 0.50 12.07 17.70
N LEU A 102 1.39 12.54 18.56
CA LEU A 102 1.90 11.79 19.70
C LEU A 102 0.82 11.53 20.75
N ALA A 103 -0.02 12.53 21.06
CA ALA A 103 -1.15 12.36 21.98
C ALA A 103 -2.12 11.28 21.47
N HIS A 104 -2.46 11.32 20.17
CA HIS A 104 -3.32 10.32 19.54
C HIS A 104 -2.74 8.89 19.65
N LEU A 105 -1.47 8.69 19.28
CA LEU A 105 -0.82 7.37 19.35
C LEU A 105 -0.69 6.85 20.79
N ASN A 106 -0.62 7.76 21.77
CA ASN A 106 -0.60 7.42 23.21
C ASN A 106 -2.01 7.25 23.81
N ASN A 107 -3.08 7.33 23.00
CA ASN A 107 -4.48 7.30 23.43
C ASN A 107 -4.81 8.37 24.48
N ASP A 108 -4.23 9.55 24.37
CA ASP A 108 -4.49 10.68 25.26
C ASP A 108 -5.79 11.40 24.84
N VAL A 109 -6.87 11.12 25.56
CA VAL A 109 -8.20 11.73 25.30
C VAL A 109 -8.31 13.18 25.74
N SER A 110 -7.28 13.74 26.38
CA SER A 110 -7.24 15.18 26.66
C SER A 110 -6.99 16.00 25.39
N GLU A 111 -6.32 15.42 24.39
CA GLU A 111 -6.22 16.01 23.05
C GLU A 111 -7.58 15.92 22.34
N LYS A 112 -8.09 17.07 21.88
CA LYS A 112 -9.45 17.23 21.33
C LYS A 112 -9.43 17.45 19.81
N VAL A 113 -8.47 16.88 19.12
CA VAL A 113 -8.36 16.99 17.67
C VAL A 113 -8.48 15.61 17.03
N SER A 114 -9.49 15.41 16.20
CA SER A 114 -9.65 14.21 15.39
C SER A 114 -8.79 14.29 14.13
N ILE A 115 -8.46 13.12 13.57
CA ILE A 115 -7.63 12.99 12.36
C ILE A 115 -8.46 12.29 11.28
N VAL A 116 -8.58 12.95 10.13
CA VAL A 116 -9.25 12.41 8.93
C VAL A 116 -8.22 12.27 7.84
N TRP A 117 -8.16 11.11 7.18
CA TRP A 117 -7.28 10.86 6.04
C TRP A 117 -8.11 10.62 4.78
N LEU A 118 -7.88 11.42 3.76
CA LEU A 118 -8.53 11.35 2.45
C LEU A 118 -7.48 10.89 1.41
N SER A 119 -7.64 9.66 0.92
CA SER A 119 -6.76 9.02 -0.06
C SER A 119 -7.38 9.08 -1.43
N TYR A 120 -6.64 9.54 -2.43
CA TYR A 120 -7.14 9.70 -3.79
C TYR A 120 -6.26 8.97 -4.80
N ASN A 121 -6.89 8.41 -5.83
CA ASN A 121 -6.24 7.92 -7.04
C ASN A 121 -5.24 6.79 -6.82
N VAL A 122 -5.60 5.80 -6.00
CA VAL A 122 -4.84 4.54 -5.86
C VAL A 122 -4.84 3.77 -7.18
N HIS A 123 -5.92 3.84 -7.95
CA HIS A 123 -5.96 3.43 -9.33
C HIS A 123 -5.76 4.66 -10.23
N GLY A 124 -4.68 4.66 -11.01
CA GLY A 124 -4.27 5.88 -11.72
C GLY A 124 -5.25 6.36 -12.79
N ASN A 125 -6.02 5.45 -13.42
CA ASN A 125 -7.04 5.80 -14.41
C ASN A 125 -8.39 6.23 -13.81
N GLU A 126 -8.54 6.20 -12.50
CA GLU A 126 -9.68 6.76 -11.75
C GLU A 126 -9.40 8.24 -11.43
N SER A 127 -9.31 9.04 -12.48
CA SER A 127 -8.57 10.32 -12.46
C SER A 127 -9.31 11.49 -11.82
N SER A 128 -10.62 11.41 -11.57
CA SER A 128 -11.39 12.51 -10.94
C SER A 128 -10.98 12.75 -9.49
N GLY A 129 -10.50 11.71 -8.80
CA GLY A 129 -10.08 11.80 -7.40
C GLY A 129 -8.99 12.86 -7.16
N THR A 130 -7.92 12.87 -7.96
CA THR A 130 -6.84 13.88 -7.83
C THR A 130 -7.33 15.30 -8.10
N GLU A 131 -8.22 15.50 -9.09
CA GLU A 131 -8.84 16.79 -9.35
C GLU A 131 -9.69 17.23 -8.15
N ALA A 132 -10.45 16.30 -7.56
CA ALA A 132 -11.23 16.54 -6.35
C ALA A 132 -10.34 16.85 -5.14
N ALA A 133 -9.19 16.19 -5.00
CA ALA A 133 -8.24 16.47 -3.90
C ALA A 133 -7.77 17.92 -3.88
N MET A 134 -7.39 18.48 -5.05
CA MET A 134 -7.00 19.89 -5.17
C MET A 134 -8.14 20.84 -4.78
N LYS A 135 -9.36 20.59 -5.25
CA LYS A 135 -10.53 21.41 -4.94
C LYS A 135 -10.93 21.29 -3.47
N THR A 136 -10.90 20.09 -2.90
CA THR A 136 -11.20 19.85 -1.48
C THR A 136 -10.21 20.57 -0.57
N ALA A 137 -8.89 20.47 -0.85
CA ALA A 137 -7.85 21.16 -0.10
C ALA A 137 -8.09 22.69 -0.08
N TYR A 138 -8.36 23.27 -1.25
CA TYR A 138 -8.67 24.70 -1.37
C TYR A 138 -9.91 25.11 -0.58
N LEU A 139 -11.00 24.34 -0.66
CA LEU A 139 -12.24 24.64 0.04
C LEU A 139 -12.08 24.54 1.56
N LEU A 140 -11.30 23.60 2.05
CA LEU A 140 -11.00 23.46 3.48
C LEU A 140 -10.26 24.70 4.02
N VAL A 141 -9.26 25.21 3.31
CA VAL A 141 -8.49 26.38 3.78
C VAL A 141 -9.16 27.73 3.49
N THR A 142 -10.30 27.75 2.77
CA THR A 142 -11.02 28.99 2.42
C THR A 142 -12.44 29.04 3.00
N LYS A 143 -13.31 28.12 2.59
CA LYS A 143 -14.75 28.15 2.87
C LYS A 143 -15.18 27.33 4.08
N ASN A 144 -14.43 26.25 4.41
CA ASN A 144 -14.83 25.27 5.43
C ASN A 144 -13.85 25.23 6.62
N LYS A 145 -13.29 26.39 6.97
CA LYS A 145 -12.31 26.54 8.08
C LYS A 145 -12.86 26.17 9.45
N GLU A 146 -14.17 26.24 9.63
CA GLU A 146 -14.83 25.88 10.88
C GLU A 146 -14.61 24.43 11.28
N TYR A 147 -14.52 23.51 10.34
CA TYR A 147 -14.24 22.09 10.62
C TYR A 147 -12.80 21.86 11.10
N LEU A 148 -11.88 22.74 10.73
CA LEU A 148 -10.45 22.62 11.04
C LEU A 148 -10.10 22.98 12.49
N LYS A 149 -11.05 23.54 13.26
CA LYS A 149 -10.81 23.92 14.66
C LYS A 149 -10.50 22.72 15.54
N ASN A 150 -11.13 21.59 15.29
CA ASN A 150 -10.99 20.35 16.07
C ASN A 150 -10.69 19.12 15.19
N THR A 151 -10.24 19.34 13.95
CA THR A 151 -9.93 18.26 13.01
C THR A 151 -8.68 18.60 12.19
N ILE A 152 -7.74 17.66 12.12
CA ILE A 152 -6.67 17.64 11.11
C ILE A 152 -7.16 16.79 9.94
N VAL A 153 -7.07 17.33 8.73
CA VAL A 153 -7.33 16.60 7.49
C VAL A 153 -6.00 16.33 6.78
N ILE A 154 -5.70 15.07 6.56
CA ILE A 154 -4.54 14.61 5.79
C ILE A 154 -5.06 14.25 4.41
N ILE A 155 -4.54 14.90 3.37
CA ILE A 155 -4.87 14.57 1.98
C ILE A 155 -3.66 13.92 1.32
N ASP A 156 -3.85 12.70 0.79
CA ASP A 156 -2.93 12.05 -0.14
C ASP A 156 -3.53 12.22 -1.55
N PRO A 157 -3.05 13.20 -2.33
CA PRO A 157 -3.75 13.64 -3.53
C PRO A 157 -3.61 12.68 -4.71
N CYS A 158 -2.61 11.79 -4.70
CA CYS A 158 -2.37 10.84 -5.77
C CYS A 158 -1.44 9.72 -5.31
N LEU A 159 -2.02 8.59 -4.94
CA LEU A 159 -1.27 7.42 -4.45
C LEU A 159 -0.50 6.70 -5.56
N ASN A 160 -1.01 6.78 -6.79
CA ASN A 160 -0.44 6.11 -7.96
C ASN A 160 -0.18 7.10 -9.11
N PRO A 161 0.83 7.98 -8.97
CA PRO A 161 1.11 8.96 -9.99
C PRO A 161 1.67 8.35 -11.29
N ASP A 162 2.30 7.17 -11.26
CA ASP A 162 2.78 6.47 -12.45
C ASP A 162 1.61 6.00 -13.32
N GLY A 163 0.62 5.34 -12.69
CA GLY A 163 -0.60 4.94 -13.37
C GLY A 163 -1.43 6.13 -13.84
N ARG A 164 -1.54 7.20 -13.02
CA ARG A 164 -2.25 8.42 -13.41
C ARG A 164 -1.65 9.08 -14.64
N ASP A 165 -0.34 9.31 -14.66
CA ASP A 165 0.30 9.98 -15.81
C ASP A 165 0.26 9.09 -17.06
N ARG A 166 0.26 7.76 -16.93
CA ARG A 166 0.03 6.83 -18.04
C ARG A 166 -1.34 7.06 -18.65
N TYR A 167 -2.41 7.13 -17.84
CA TYR A 167 -3.76 7.41 -18.30
C TYR A 167 -3.91 8.82 -18.89
N VAL A 168 -3.42 9.84 -18.20
CA VAL A 168 -3.51 11.24 -18.65
C VAL A 168 -2.78 11.44 -19.98
N ASN A 169 -1.60 10.83 -20.16
CA ASN A 169 -0.87 10.89 -21.41
C ASN A 169 -1.60 10.14 -22.55
N PHE A 170 -2.17 8.96 -22.26
CA PHE A 170 -3.04 8.24 -23.19
C PHE A 170 -4.20 9.15 -23.64
N TYR A 171 -4.90 9.77 -22.69
CA TYR A 171 -6.03 10.63 -23.02
C TYR A 171 -5.63 11.83 -23.88
N TYR A 172 -4.52 12.50 -23.57
CA TYR A 172 -4.02 13.61 -24.40
C TYR A 172 -3.57 13.19 -25.81
N GLN A 173 -3.21 11.94 -26.01
CA GLN A 173 -2.84 11.41 -27.33
C GLN A 173 -4.05 11.00 -28.18
N LYS A 174 -5.17 10.62 -27.55
CA LYS A 174 -6.34 10.02 -28.20
C LYS A 174 -7.61 10.88 -28.13
N GLY A 175 -7.66 11.81 -27.15
CA GLY A 175 -8.84 12.62 -26.89
C GLY A 175 -9.10 13.70 -27.94
N ASN A 176 -10.36 13.97 -28.18
CA ASN A 176 -10.83 15.05 -29.04
C ASN A 176 -11.10 16.33 -28.23
N PHE A 177 -11.08 17.50 -28.88
CA PHE A 177 -11.47 18.79 -28.32
C PHE A 177 -12.44 19.50 -29.25
N PRO A 178 -13.76 19.54 -28.93
CA PRO A 178 -14.40 19.04 -27.72
C PRO A 178 -14.35 17.50 -27.63
N PRO A 179 -14.51 16.92 -26.41
CA PRO A 179 -14.46 15.47 -26.21
C PRO A 179 -15.56 14.75 -26.98
N ASP A 180 -15.26 13.58 -27.55
CA ASP A 180 -16.27 12.72 -28.16
C ASP A 180 -16.94 11.88 -27.05
N ILE A 181 -18.20 12.17 -26.76
CA ILE A 181 -18.94 11.48 -25.69
C ILE A 181 -19.32 10.04 -26.01
N LYS A 182 -19.08 9.54 -27.21
CA LYS A 182 -19.46 8.17 -27.62
C LYS A 182 -18.49 7.17 -27.02
N ARG A 183 -18.97 6.28 -26.14
CA ARG A 183 -18.17 5.31 -25.37
C ARG A 183 -17.30 4.35 -26.21
N PHE A 184 -17.50 4.27 -27.52
CA PHE A 184 -16.69 3.47 -28.44
C PHE A 184 -15.60 4.30 -29.14
N SER A 185 -15.53 5.61 -28.89
CA SER A 185 -14.43 6.43 -29.34
C SER A 185 -13.11 5.98 -28.73
N SER A 186 -12.01 6.25 -29.45
CA SER A 186 -10.66 5.84 -29.01
C SER A 186 -10.25 6.40 -27.66
N GLU A 187 -10.75 7.58 -27.28
CA GLU A 187 -10.48 8.24 -26.00
C GLU A 187 -11.09 7.54 -24.77
N HIS A 188 -12.03 6.60 -24.99
CA HIS A 188 -12.67 5.79 -23.95
C HIS A 188 -12.15 4.36 -23.89
N ASN A 189 -11.15 4.03 -24.70
CA ASN A 189 -10.59 2.68 -24.79
C ASN A 189 -9.08 2.75 -24.55
N GLU A 190 -8.75 2.69 -23.26
CA GLU A 190 -7.38 2.72 -22.79
C GLU A 190 -6.59 1.51 -23.32
N THR A 191 -5.41 1.77 -23.86
CA THR A 191 -4.54 0.71 -24.39
C THR A 191 -3.82 -0.03 -23.26
N TRP A 192 -3.46 -1.27 -23.50
CA TRP A 192 -2.63 -2.04 -22.58
C TRP A 192 -1.34 -1.28 -22.22
N PRO A 193 -0.88 -1.28 -20.95
CA PRO A 193 -1.38 -2.03 -19.79
C PRO A 193 -2.50 -1.34 -19.02
N GLY A 194 -2.94 -0.16 -19.43
CA GLY A 194 -3.85 0.70 -18.71
C GLY A 194 -3.21 1.46 -17.54
N GLY A 195 -3.90 2.50 -17.06
CA GLY A 195 -3.43 3.35 -15.96
C GLY A 195 -3.86 2.90 -14.57
N ARG A 196 -4.63 1.80 -14.44
CA ARG A 196 -5.11 1.33 -13.14
C ARG A 196 -3.95 1.05 -12.18
N SER A 197 -2.99 0.28 -12.63
CA SER A 197 -1.87 -0.24 -11.83
C SER A 197 -0.65 0.70 -11.81
N ASN A 198 0.30 0.45 -10.90
CA ASN A 198 1.56 1.20 -10.79
C ASN A 198 2.56 0.88 -11.93
N HIS A 199 3.83 1.24 -11.76
CA HIS A 199 4.90 0.96 -12.74
C HIS A 199 5.01 -0.52 -13.09
N TYR A 200 5.06 -1.41 -12.09
CA TYR A 200 5.14 -2.87 -12.28
C TYR A 200 3.79 -3.56 -12.47
N PHE A 201 2.75 -2.81 -12.77
CA PHE A 201 1.39 -3.29 -13.01
C PHE A 201 0.73 -3.96 -11.79
N PHE A 202 1.13 -3.60 -10.57
CA PHE A 202 0.46 -4.03 -9.35
C PHE A 202 -0.76 -3.15 -9.05
N ASP A 203 -1.83 -3.79 -8.57
CA ASP A 203 -2.96 -3.09 -7.99
C ASP A 203 -2.61 -2.66 -6.55
N LEU A 204 -2.38 -1.36 -6.36
CA LEU A 204 -2.00 -0.81 -5.05
C LEU A 204 -3.14 -0.88 -4.01
N ASN A 205 -4.40 -1.12 -4.47
CA ASN A 205 -5.53 -1.41 -3.57
C ASN A 205 -5.67 -2.90 -3.22
N ARG A 206 -4.63 -3.70 -3.49
CA ARG A 206 -4.45 -5.06 -2.97
C ARG A 206 -3.20 -5.18 -2.11
N ASP A 207 -2.45 -4.07 -1.93
CA ASP A 207 -1.10 -4.06 -1.36
C ASP A 207 -0.99 -3.28 -0.03
N TRP A 208 -2.13 -2.96 0.63
CA TRP A 208 -2.13 -2.22 1.90
C TRP A 208 -1.46 -2.99 3.04
N ALA A 209 -1.80 -4.27 3.23
CA ALA A 209 -1.22 -5.11 4.29
C ALA A 209 0.11 -5.76 3.87
N TRP A 210 0.30 -6.02 2.58
CA TRP A 210 1.46 -6.77 2.08
C TRP A 210 2.68 -5.91 1.82
N MET A 211 2.47 -4.65 1.43
CA MET A 211 3.56 -3.66 1.22
C MET A 211 4.67 -4.21 0.31
N THR A 212 4.27 -4.80 -0.82
CA THR A 212 5.21 -5.33 -1.80
C THR A 212 5.81 -4.22 -2.65
N GLN A 213 5.00 -3.22 -3.01
CA GLN A 213 5.39 -2.11 -3.86
C GLN A 213 5.96 -0.94 -3.06
N ILE A 214 6.88 -0.19 -3.68
CA ILE A 214 7.58 0.91 -3.01
C ILE A 214 6.62 2.03 -2.58
N GLU A 215 5.58 2.29 -3.38
CA GLU A 215 4.53 3.26 -3.07
C GLU A 215 3.81 2.87 -1.77
N SER A 216 3.38 1.60 -1.66
CA SER A 216 2.74 1.07 -0.46
C SER A 216 3.65 1.10 0.76
N GLN A 217 4.93 0.72 0.60
CA GLN A 217 5.89 0.72 1.72
C GLN A 217 6.08 2.12 2.30
N GLN A 218 6.24 3.14 1.43
CA GLN A 218 6.45 4.52 1.85
C GLN A 218 5.18 5.12 2.47
N ARG A 219 4.02 4.89 1.84
CA ARG A 219 2.71 5.32 2.36
C ARG A 219 2.45 4.72 3.74
N MET A 220 2.59 3.40 3.89
CA MET A 220 2.27 2.70 5.13
C MET A 220 3.18 3.09 6.29
N LYS A 221 4.43 3.42 6.02
CA LYS A 221 5.33 4.00 7.02
C LYS A 221 4.76 5.31 7.59
N ARG A 222 4.15 6.16 6.75
CA ARG A 222 3.51 7.41 7.20
C ARG A 222 2.14 7.14 7.82
N TYR A 223 1.35 6.25 7.21
CA TYR A 223 0.02 5.89 7.70
C TYR A 223 0.09 5.33 9.14
N ASN A 224 1.01 4.43 9.43
CA ASN A 224 1.19 3.84 10.77
C ASN A 224 1.61 4.88 11.83
N GLN A 225 2.25 5.98 11.43
CA GLN A 225 2.57 7.09 12.34
C GLN A 225 1.36 7.95 12.70
N TRP A 226 0.26 7.85 11.96
CA TRP A 226 -0.94 8.69 12.15
C TRP A 226 -2.16 7.90 12.60
N LEU A 227 -2.40 6.70 12.09
CA LEU A 227 -3.55 5.84 12.36
C LEU A 227 -4.86 6.64 12.51
N PRO A 228 -5.38 7.26 11.45
CA PRO A 228 -6.44 8.27 11.55
C PRO A 228 -7.74 7.71 12.15
N HIS A 229 -8.57 8.57 12.73
CA HIS A 229 -9.91 8.21 13.23
C HIS A 229 -10.86 7.84 12.10
N VAL A 230 -10.74 8.54 10.95
CA VAL A 230 -11.56 8.33 9.75
C VAL A 230 -10.65 8.26 8.54
N HIS A 231 -10.87 7.26 7.69
CA HIS A 231 -10.14 7.09 6.42
C HIS A 231 -11.13 6.90 5.28
N VAL A 232 -10.87 7.58 4.16
CA VAL A 232 -11.63 7.42 2.92
C VAL A 232 -10.68 7.13 1.77
N ASP A 233 -10.98 6.09 1.01
CA ASP A 233 -10.33 5.77 -0.26
C ASP A 233 -11.28 6.11 -1.41
N PHE A 234 -10.87 7.03 -2.29
CA PHE A 234 -11.70 7.56 -3.39
C PHE A 234 -11.39 6.84 -4.69
N HIS A 235 -12.42 6.23 -5.27
CA HIS A 235 -12.36 5.34 -6.42
C HIS A 235 -13.36 5.71 -7.53
N GLU A 236 -13.20 5.05 -8.67
CA GLU A 236 -14.19 5.08 -9.76
C GLU A 236 -14.54 3.67 -10.23
N GLN A 237 -15.83 3.44 -10.43
CA GLN A 237 -16.42 2.20 -10.96
C GLN A 237 -16.93 2.39 -12.41
N GLY A 238 -17.77 1.47 -12.91
CA GLY A 238 -18.30 1.52 -14.28
C GLY A 238 -19.03 2.83 -14.60
N ILE A 239 -18.96 3.30 -15.85
CA ILE A 239 -19.53 4.59 -16.30
C ILE A 239 -21.04 4.73 -16.13
N ASN A 240 -21.76 3.62 -15.99
CA ASN A 240 -23.23 3.62 -15.83
C ASN A 240 -23.67 3.51 -14.37
N GLU A 241 -22.70 3.32 -13.45
CA GLU A 241 -23.02 3.11 -12.05
C GLU A 241 -23.26 4.46 -11.33
N PRO A 242 -24.30 4.55 -10.48
CA PRO A 242 -24.47 5.67 -9.58
C PRO A 242 -23.31 5.78 -8.58
N TYR A 243 -23.26 6.88 -7.84
CA TYR A 243 -22.24 7.04 -6.81
C TYR A 243 -22.46 6.06 -5.64
N TYR A 244 -21.37 5.43 -5.15
CA TYR A 244 -21.40 4.59 -3.96
C TYR A 244 -20.73 5.29 -2.77
N PHE A 245 -21.37 5.16 -1.60
CA PHE A 245 -20.80 5.46 -0.28
C PHE A 245 -21.37 4.52 0.78
N PRO A 246 -20.67 4.33 1.93
CA PRO A 246 -21.11 3.44 3.01
C PRO A 246 -22.54 3.74 3.52
N PRO A 247 -23.17 2.75 4.18
CA PRO A 247 -22.57 1.53 4.70
C PRO A 247 -22.30 0.48 3.61
N ALA A 248 -21.26 -0.32 3.84
CA ALA A 248 -20.84 -1.39 2.95
C ALA A 248 -21.85 -2.55 2.88
N ALA A 249 -21.64 -3.49 1.94
CA ALA A 249 -22.37 -4.75 1.88
C ALA A 249 -21.86 -5.73 2.94
N GLU A 250 -22.64 -6.74 3.29
CA GLU A 250 -22.13 -7.93 3.98
C GLU A 250 -21.33 -8.81 2.98
N PRO A 251 -20.34 -9.59 3.44
CA PRO A 251 -19.99 -9.78 4.85
C PRO A 251 -19.04 -8.71 5.40
N TYR A 252 -19.32 -8.28 6.61
CA TYR A 252 -18.33 -7.60 7.43
C TYR A 252 -17.53 -8.63 8.22
N HIS A 253 -16.23 -8.44 8.34
CA HIS A 253 -15.43 -9.24 9.26
C HIS A 253 -15.92 -9.06 10.71
N GLU A 254 -15.98 -10.14 11.49
CA GLU A 254 -16.54 -10.14 12.86
C GLU A 254 -15.82 -9.21 13.86
N VAL A 255 -14.58 -8.83 13.57
CA VAL A 255 -13.81 -7.90 14.42
C VAL A 255 -14.23 -6.44 14.26
N ILE A 256 -15.01 -6.10 13.21
CA ILE A 256 -15.47 -4.73 12.96
C ILE A 256 -16.55 -4.40 13.99
N THR A 257 -16.29 -3.36 14.79
CA THR A 257 -17.13 -2.99 15.93
C THR A 257 -18.47 -2.39 15.50
N ASP A 258 -19.48 -2.52 16.37
CA ASP A 258 -20.80 -1.87 16.17
C ASP A 258 -20.68 -0.36 16.01
N TRP A 259 -19.70 0.26 16.70
CA TRP A 259 -19.41 1.68 16.55
C TRP A 259 -18.97 2.04 15.14
N GLN A 260 -17.99 1.30 14.59
CA GLN A 260 -17.50 1.53 13.22
C GLN A 260 -18.64 1.38 12.21
N ARG A 261 -19.42 0.31 12.28
CA ARG A 261 -20.61 0.09 11.43
C ARG A 261 -21.64 1.22 11.55
N LYS A 262 -21.93 1.66 12.78
CA LYS A 262 -22.89 2.72 13.05
C LYS A 262 -22.43 4.06 12.48
N PHE A 263 -21.15 4.40 12.67
CA PHE A 263 -20.65 5.70 12.23
C PHE A 263 -20.51 5.78 10.70
N GLN A 264 -20.13 4.68 10.03
CA GLN A 264 -20.22 4.58 8.56
C GLN A 264 -21.64 4.91 8.07
N LYS A 265 -22.66 4.36 8.73
CA LYS A 265 -24.07 4.66 8.39
C LYS A 265 -24.43 6.12 8.65
N GLU A 266 -23.90 6.74 9.71
CA GLU A 266 -24.15 8.17 10.01
C GLU A 266 -23.50 9.08 8.95
N ILE A 267 -22.26 8.78 8.52
CA ILE A 267 -21.58 9.48 7.42
C ILE A 267 -22.37 9.28 6.11
N GLY A 268 -22.75 8.04 5.79
CA GLY A 268 -23.54 7.75 4.58
C GLY A 268 -24.87 8.52 4.52
N LYS A 269 -25.56 8.68 5.64
CA LYS A 269 -26.77 9.52 5.71
C LYS A 269 -26.47 11.00 5.46
N ASN A 270 -25.34 11.51 5.95
CA ASN A 270 -24.96 12.90 5.69
C ASN A 270 -24.60 13.10 4.22
N ASN A 271 -23.90 12.14 3.59
CA ASN A 271 -23.65 12.14 2.15
C ASN A 271 -24.96 12.15 1.36
N ALA A 272 -25.92 11.26 1.73
CA ALA A 272 -27.23 11.19 1.12
C ALA A 272 -27.99 12.52 1.18
N ASN A 273 -27.95 13.24 2.31
CA ASN A 273 -28.58 14.55 2.43
C ASN A 273 -28.08 15.59 1.42
N TYR A 274 -26.77 15.53 1.06
CA TYR A 274 -26.21 16.40 0.03
C TYR A 274 -26.63 15.95 -1.37
N PHE A 275 -26.56 14.64 -1.65
CA PHE A 275 -26.91 14.06 -2.94
C PHE A 275 -28.40 14.24 -3.27
N ASP A 276 -29.31 14.06 -2.26
CA ASP A 276 -30.74 14.27 -2.39
C ASP A 276 -31.07 15.71 -2.80
N LYS A 277 -30.35 16.71 -2.24
CA LYS A 277 -30.57 18.14 -2.58
C LYS A 277 -30.20 18.46 -4.02
N GLU A 278 -29.15 17.80 -4.54
CA GLU A 278 -28.67 18.00 -5.91
C GLU A 278 -29.37 17.06 -6.92
N GLY A 279 -30.18 16.10 -6.43
CA GLY A 279 -30.85 15.10 -7.26
C GLY A 279 -29.87 14.07 -7.85
N TRP A 280 -28.71 13.85 -7.23
CA TRP A 280 -27.72 12.89 -7.69
C TRP A 280 -28.06 11.47 -7.21
N MET A 281 -27.93 10.50 -8.12
CA MET A 281 -28.17 9.09 -7.79
C MET A 281 -27.01 8.48 -7.03
N TYR A 282 -27.32 7.63 -6.05
CA TYR A 282 -26.35 6.91 -5.24
C TYR A 282 -26.92 5.56 -4.78
N PHE A 283 -26.05 4.69 -4.31
CA PHE A 283 -26.40 3.44 -3.63
C PHE A 283 -25.46 3.15 -2.46
N SER A 284 -25.86 2.20 -1.62
CA SER A 284 -25.09 1.68 -0.49
C SER A 284 -25.52 0.24 -0.20
N LYS A 285 -24.77 -0.51 0.61
CA LYS A 285 -25.07 -1.87 1.06
C LYS A 285 -25.05 -2.93 -0.05
N GLU A 286 -24.43 -2.64 -1.16
CA GLU A 286 -24.29 -3.53 -2.30
C GLU A 286 -22.84 -3.59 -2.75
N ILE A 287 -22.39 -4.70 -3.36
CA ILE A 287 -21.10 -4.96 -4.00
C ILE A 287 -19.92 -4.98 -3.03
N PHE A 288 -19.59 -3.84 -2.40
CA PHE A 288 -18.35 -3.65 -1.64
C PHE A 288 -18.53 -4.13 -0.20
N ASP A 289 -17.85 -5.22 0.16
CA ASP A 289 -17.81 -5.78 1.51
C ASP A 289 -16.62 -5.23 2.34
N LEU A 290 -16.55 -5.59 3.62
CA LEU A 290 -15.44 -5.22 4.51
C LEU A 290 -14.82 -6.49 5.10
N LEU A 291 -14.14 -7.28 4.27
CA LEU A 291 -13.59 -8.57 4.64
C LEU A 291 -12.08 -8.68 4.40
N TYR A 292 -11.60 -8.57 3.15
CA TYR A 292 -10.20 -8.76 2.80
C TYR A 292 -9.30 -7.67 3.41
N PRO A 293 -8.21 -8.01 4.15
CA PRO A 293 -7.48 -7.06 4.99
C PRO A 293 -6.56 -6.08 4.25
N SER A 294 -6.48 -6.14 2.94
CA SER A 294 -5.49 -5.36 2.18
C SER A 294 -6.11 -4.36 1.19
N TYR A 295 -7.32 -3.86 1.52
CA TYR A 295 -7.96 -2.72 0.84
C TYR A 295 -7.76 -1.42 1.61
N GLY A 296 -8.00 -0.28 0.92
CA GLY A 296 -7.92 1.06 1.48
C GLY A 296 -9.03 1.44 2.47
N ASP A 297 -10.02 0.58 2.67
CA ASP A 297 -11.05 0.72 3.70
C ASP A 297 -10.88 -0.28 4.85
N THR A 298 -10.60 -1.54 4.54
CA THR A 298 -10.50 -2.61 5.55
C THR A 298 -9.21 -2.54 6.37
N TYR A 299 -8.05 -2.30 5.74
CA TYR A 299 -6.81 -2.13 6.50
C TYR A 299 -6.91 -1.00 7.52
N PRO A 300 -7.38 0.21 7.16
CA PRO A 300 -7.71 1.24 8.13
C PRO A 300 -8.68 0.79 9.23
N THR A 301 -9.75 0.08 8.85
CA THR A 301 -10.77 -0.41 9.79
C THR A 301 -10.19 -1.37 10.81
N TYR A 302 -9.28 -2.27 10.40
CA TYR A 302 -8.56 -3.19 11.29
C TYR A 302 -7.46 -2.52 12.13
N ASN A 303 -7.22 -1.24 11.91
CA ASN A 303 -6.36 -0.38 12.71
C ASN A 303 -7.13 0.67 13.53
N GLY A 304 -8.46 0.57 13.62
CA GLY A 304 -9.32 1.39 14.46
C GLY A 304 -10.00 2.57 13.77
N SER A 305 -9.66 2.85 12.52
CA SER A 305 -10.35 3.88 11.73
C SER A 305 -11.80 3.52 11.42
N ILE A 306 -12.59 4.52 11.10
CA ILE A 306 -13.79 4.36 10.29
C ILE A 306 -13.31 4.35 8.83
N GLY A 307 -12.95 3.16 8.32
CA GLY A 307 -12.46 2.99 6.94
C GLY A 307 -13.62 2.91 5.95
N MET A 308 -13.51 3.59 4.82
CA MET A 308 -14.58 3.69 3.82
C MET A 308 -14.01 3.77 2.42
N THR A 309 -14.72 3.16 1.47
CA THR A 309 -14.54 3.36 0.03
C THR A 309 -15.67 4.24 -0.49
N TYR A 310 -15.35 5.19 -1.37
CA TYR A 310 -16.31 5.97 -2.17
C TYR A 310 -16.05 5.70 -3.64
N GLU A 311 -17.11 5.35 -4.39
CA GLU A 311 -17.00 4.98 -5.80
C GLU A 311 -17.84 5.90 -6.68
N GLN A 312 -17.20 6.56 -7.63
CA GLN A 312 -17.84 7.37 -8.66
C GLN A 312 -17.93 6.58 -9.96
N GLY A 313 -19.04 6.69 -10.70
CA GLY A 313 -19.07 6.17 -12.07
C GLY A 313 -18.02 6.84 -12.95
N GLY A 314 -17.23 6.05 -13.67
CA GLY A 314 -16.15 6.64 -14.49
C GLY A 314 -15.08 5.67 -14.92
N SER A 315 -14.08 5.46 -14.06
CA SER A 315 -12.86 4.68 -14.29
C SER A 315 -12.11 5.12 -15.56
N GLY A 316 -11.24 4.31 -16.13
CA GLY A 316 -10.48 4.62 -17.35
C GLY A 316 -11.31 4.89 -18.61
N ARG A 317 -12.64 4.73 -18.55
CA ARG A 317 -13.52 4.90 -19.71
C ARG A 317 -14.25 6.23 -19.80
N ALA A 318 -14.35 6.99 -18.71
CA ALA A 318 -15.16 8.21 -18.76
C ALA A 318 -14.51 9.38 -19.53
N GLY A 319 -13.20 9.43 -19.63
CA GLY A 319 -12.53 10.57 -20.27
C GLY A 319 -12.91 11.90 -19.63
N LEU A 320 -13.02 12.97 -20.42
CA LEU A 320 -13.56 14.26 -19.95
C LEU A 320 -15.08 14.25 -19.93
N ALA A 321 -15.72 13.49 -20.81
CA ALA A 321 -17.19 13.34 -20.85
C ALA A 321 -17.57 12.07 -21.61
N VAL A 322 -18.55 11.32 -21.14
CA VAL A 322 -19.07 10.11 -21.78
C VAL A 322 -20.57 10.03 -21.67
N ILE A 323 -21.25 9.51 -22.69
CA ILE A 323 -22.68 9.23 -22.66
C ILE A 323 -22.95 7.91 -21.92
N THR A 324 -23.80 7.94 -20.90
CA THR A 324 -24.26 6.77 -20.16
C THR A 324 -25.33 5.97 -20.96
N GLN A 325 -25.66 4.77 -20.49
CA GLN A 325 -26.70 3.96 -21.13
C GLN A 325 -28.12 4.57 -21.07
N VAL A 326 -28.37 5.49 -20.12
CA VAL A 326 -29.64 6.19 -20.00
C VAL A 326 -29.70 7.48 -20.82
N GLY A 327 -28.61 7.82 -21.52
CA GLY A 327 -28.54 8.98 -22.39
C GLY A 327 -27.99 10.25 -21.76
N ASP A 328 -27.68 10.25 -20.48
CA ASP A 328 -27.08 11.39 -19.80
C ASP A 328 -25.58 11.47 -20.08
N THR A 329 -25.01 12.67 -20.05
CA THR A 329 -23.57 12.88 -20.22
C THR A 329 -22.90 13.01 -18.86
N LEU A 330 -22.06 12.02 -18.52
CA LEU A 330 -21.21 12.05 -17.33
C LEU A 330 -19.91 12.79 -17.65
N THR A 331 -19.72 13.96 -17.04
CA THR A 331 -18.52 14.79 -17.25
C THR A 331 -17.49 14.58 -16.13
N LEU A 332 -16.23 14.96 -16.39
CA LEU A 332 -15.21 15.00 -15.33
C LEU A 332 -15.61 15.98 -14.22
N GLN A 333 -16.26 17.11 -14.55
CA GLN A 333 -16.75 18.09 -13.58
C GLN A 333 -17.75 17.44 -12.59
N ASN A 334 -18.75 16.68 -13.10
CA ASN A 334 -19.72 15.99 -12.24
C ASN A 334 -19.02 15.04 -11.27
N ARG A 335 -18.09 14.21 -11.78
CA ARG A 335 -17.33 13.25 -10.99
C ARG A 335 -16.51 13.93 -9.89
N VAL A 336 -15.86 15.03 -10.20
CA VAL A 336 -15.11 15.85 -9.24
C VAL A 336 -16.04 16.42 -8.17
N ASP A 337 -17.20 16.98 -8.55
CA ASP A 337 -18.13 17.59 -7.61
C ASP A 337 -18.71 16.58 -6.63
N HIS A 338 -19.01 15.36 -7.07
CA HIS A 338 -19.44 14.28 -6.19
C HIS A 338 -18.37 13.92 -5.15
N HIS A 339 -17.13 13.72 -5.56
CA HIS A 339 -16.01 13.41 -4.65
C HIS A 339 -15.70 14.56 -3.67
N VAL A 340 -15.74 15.81 -4.14
CA VAL A 340 -15.57 16.98 -3.27
C VAL A 340 -16.66 17.04 -2.21
N THR A 341 -17.90 16.79 -2.61
CA THR A 341 -19.07 16.82 -1.70
C THR A 341 -18.94 15.77 -0.62
N THR A 342 -18.63 14.51 -0.97
CA THR A 342 -18.48 13.43 0.02
C THR A 342 -17.23 13.62 0.89
N GLY A 343 -16.14 14.14 0.35
CA GLY A 343 -14.94 14.46 1.11
C GLY A 343 -15.22 15.54 2.18
N LEU A 344 -15.86 16.65 1.81
CA LEU A 344 -16.23 17.71 2.75
C LEU A 344 -17.28 17.25 3.77
N SER A 345 -18.28 16.46 3.35
CA SER A 345 -19.30 15.86 4.23
C SER A 345 -18.67 14.95 5.28
N THR A 346 -17.64 14.18 4.90
CA THR A 346 -16.89 13.32 5.85
C THR A 346 -16.14 14.15 6.89
N VAL A 347 -15.47 15.22 6.47
CA VAL A 347 -14.78 16.15 7.39
C VAL A 347 -15.76 16.83 8.31
N GLU A 348 -16.90 17.29 7.80
CA GLU A 348 -18.01 17.87 8.58
C GLU A 348 -18.46 16.91 9.68
N MET A 349 -18.78 15.65 9.33
CA MET A 349 -19.23 14.65 10.29
C MET A 349 -18.17 14.31 11.32
N SER A 350 -16.90 14.27 10.92
CA SER A 350 -15.78 14.04 11.84
C SER A 350 -15.62 15.20 12.84
N SER A 351 -15.72 16.44 12.38
CA SER A 351 -15.66 17.63 13.22
C SER A 351 -16.84 17.70 14.21
N LYS A 352 -18.07 17.43 13.75
CA LYS A 352 -19.27 17.42 14.60
C LYS A 352 -19.28 16.32 15.64
N ASN A 353 -18.59 15.21 15.41
CA ASN A 353 -18.54 14.05 16.31
C ASN A 353 -17.14 13.81 16.92
N ASN A 354 -16.33 14.84 16.95
CA ASN A 354 -14.92 14.79 17.34
C ASN A 354 -14.69 14.08 18.69
N ASP A 355 -15.32 14.51 19.78
CA ASP A 355 -15.15 13.91 21.12
C ASP A 355 -15.52 12.42 21.14
N LYS A 356 -16.53 12.04 20.36
CA LYS A 356 -16.98 10.67 20.27
C LYS A 356 -16.00 9.80 19.48
N LEU A 357 -15.47 10.31 18.37
CA LEU A 357 -14.43 9.64 17.57
C LEU A 357 -13.20 9.32 18.42
N ILE A 358 -12.71 10.31 19.17
CA ILE A 358 -11.53 10.15 20.04
C ILE A 358 -11.79 9.07 21.12
N LYS A 359 -12.93 9.16 21.80
CA LYS A 359 -13.30 8.21 22.87
C LYS A 359 -13.46 6.78 22.35
N GLU A 360 -14.13 6.62 21.20
CA GLU A 360 -14.39 5.30 20.61
C GLU A 360 -13.11 4.67 20.05
N TYR A 361 -12.20 5.49 19.48
CA TYR A 361 -10.88 5.03 19.06
C TYR A 361 -10.05 4.54 20.25
N GLN A 362 -10.06 5.28 21.37
CA GLN A 362 -9.43 4.83 22.61
C GLN A 362 -10.02 3.50 23.10
N SER A 363 -11.35 3.39 23.08
CA SER A 363 -12.05 2.16 23.45
C SER A 363 -11.62 0.98 22.57
N TYR A 364 -11.50 1.22 21.25
CA TYR A 364 -10.99 0.23 20.31
C TYR A 364 -9.57 -0.24 20.66
N CYS A 365 -8.67 0.68 20.99
CA CYS A 365 -7.28 0.36 21.34
C CYS A 365 -7.15 -0.40 22.68
N THR A 366 -8.09 -0.20 23.60
CA THR A 366 -8.04 -0.78 24.96
C THR A 366 -8.87 -2.06 25.11
N ASN A 367 -9.92 -2.24 24.32
CA ASN A 367 -10.80 -3.40 24.38
C ASN A 367 -10.24 -4.56 23.55
N LYS A 368 -9.68 -5.59 24.25
CA LYS A 368 -8.90 -6.67 23.64
C LYS A 368 -9.52 -8.04 23.87
N ASN A 369 -10.77 -8.20 23.45
CA ASN A 369 -11.49 -9.48 23.63
C ASN A 369 -11.41 -10.35 22.37
N TYR A 370 -10.20 -10.88 22.08
CA TYR A 370 -10.00 -11.81 20.96
C TYR A 370 -10.09 -13.25 21.45
N LYS A 371 -10.62 -14.15 20.60
CA LYS A 371 -10.66 -15.60 20.85
C LYS A 371 -9.25 -16.15 21.05
N TYR A 372 -8.35 -15.86 20.11
CA TYR A 372 -6.96 -16.25 20.22
C TYR A 372 -6.13 -15.07 20.72
N LYS A 373 -5.41 -15.30 21.84
CA LYS A 373 -4.59 -14.27 22.48
C LYS A 373 -3.13 -14.31 22.07
N SER A 374 -2.68 -15.45 21.52
CA SER A 374 -1.32 -15.63 21.04
C SER A 374 -1.28 -16.61 19.88
N TYR A 375 -0.41 -16.33 18.93
CA TYR A 375 -0.05 -17.23 17.84
C TYR A 375 1.41 -17.65 18.04
N VAL A 376 1.66 -18.96 18.00
CA VAL A 376 3.00 -19.55 18.11
C VAL A 376 3.36 -20.09 16.75
N ILE A 377 4.43 -19.57 16.15
CA ILE A 377 4.85 -19.90 14.79
C ILE A 377 6.21 -20.61 14.85
N SER A 378 6.29 -21.75 14.22
CA SER A 378 7.51 -22.56 14.11
C SER A 378 7.89 -22.76 12.66
N GLY A 379 9.18 -22.75 12.37
CA GLY A 379 9.68 -23.03 11.03
C GLY A 379 11.16 -22.73 10.88
N PRO A 380 11.72 -23.09 9.73
CA PRO A 380 13.12 -22.75 9.44
C PRO A 380 13.28 -21.24 9.31
N GLN A 381 14.41 -20.74 9.75
CA GLN A 381 14.73 -19.31 9.83
C GLN A 381 14.54 -18.57 8.52
N ASN A 382 14.91 -19.17 7.40
CA ASN A 382 14.78 -18.60 6.07
C ASN A 382 13.33 -18.41 5.60
N LYS A 383 12.35 -19.10 6.23
CA LYS A 383 10.90 -18.88 6.02
C LYS A 383 10.31 -17.93 7.06
N LEU A 384 10.85 -17.90 8.28
CA LEU A 384 10.40 -16.97 9.32
C LEU A 384 10.79 -15.52 9.01
N GLN A 385 11.98 -15.30 8.44
CA GLN A 385 12.50 -13.96 8.20
C GLN A 385 11.57 -13.08 7.32
N PRO A 386 11.02 -13.55 6.18
CA PRO A 386 10.05 -12.76 5.40
C PRO A 386 8.79 -12.39 6.19
N LEU A 387 8.30 -13.28 7.05
CA LEU A 387 7.18 -12.99 7.95
C LEU A 387 7.55 -11.91 8.99
N LEU A 388 8.74 -12.00 9.59
CA LEU A 388 9.24 -10.99 10.52
C LEU A 388 9.36 -9.61 9.85
N ASP A 389 9.83 -9.58 8.61
CA ASP A 389 9.97 -8.33 7.85
C ASP A 389 8.60 -7.73 7.51
N LEU A 390 7.61 -8.55 7.17
CA LEU A 390 6.22 -8.10 6.97
C LEU A 390 5.61 -7.56 8.27
N MET A 391 5.83 -8.22 9.42
CA MET A 391 5.36 -7.75 10.71
C MET A 391 6.00 -6.41 11.11
N LYS A 392 7.31 -6.23 10.88
CA LYS A 392 7.99 -4.95 11.10
C LYS A 392 7.40 -3.83 10.25
N LYS A 393 7.12 -4.08 8.97
CA LYS A 393 6.47 -3.11 8.07
C LYS A 393 5.08 -2.69 8.58
N ASN A 394 4.32 -3.63 9.17
CA ASN A 394 3.02 -3.39 9.78
C ASN A 394 3.08 -2.85 11.21
N GLU A 395 4.29 -2.68 11.78
CA GLU A 395 4.50 -2.31 13.20
C GLU A 395 3.82 -3.27 14.19
N ILE A 396 3.77 -4.56 13.83
CA ILE A 396 3.29 -5.64 14.68
C ILE A 396 4.44 -6.12 15.58
N ASN A 397 4.23 -6.05 16.88
CA ASN A 397 5.18 -6.55 17.89
C ASN A 397 5.17 -8.07 17.96
N PHE A 398 6.35 -8.64 18.08
CA PHE A 398 6.55 -10.08 18.28
C PHE A 398 7.70 -10.35 19.24
N SER A 399 7.78 -11.57 19.74
CA SER A 399 8.85 -12.04 20.62
C SER A 399 9.16 -13.51 20.35
N PHE A 400 10.28 -14.00 20.88
CA PHE A 400 10.60 -15.42 20.81
C PHE A 400 10.18 -16.13 22.10
N SER A 401 9.77 -17.39 21.97
CA SER A 401 9.21 -18.17 23.07
C SER A 401 10.26 -18.56 24.11
N LYS A 402 9.82 -18.68 25.36
CA LYS A 402 10.45 -19.59 26.31
C LYS A 402 9.83 -20.97 26.14
N PRO A 403 10.57 -22.08 26.36
CA PRO A 403 9.96 -23.41 26.34
C PRO A 403 8.77 -23.48 27.31
N THR A 404 7.57 -23.49 26.75
CA THR A 404 6.31 -23.42 27.47
C THR A 404 5.32 -24.42 26.89
N LYS A 405 4.67 -25.22 27.74
CA LYS A 405 3.60 -26.14 27.33
C LYS A 405 2.27 -25.39 27.28
N PHE A 406 1.61 -25.45 26.13
CA PHE A 406 0.30 -24.81 25.93
C PHE A 406 -0.63 -25.68 25.06
N LYS A 407 -1.91 -25.33 25.01
CA LYS A 407 -2.90 -25.86 24.06
C LYS A 407 -3.24 -24.79 23.04
N GLY A 408 -3.43 -25.20 21.80
CA GLY A 408 -3.84 -24.30 20.72
C GLY A 408 -4.42 -25.04 19.53
N TYR A 409 -5.12 -24.30 18.67
CA TYR A 409 -5.56 -24.81 17.38
C TYR A 409 -4.34 -24.95 16.47
N ASN A 410 -4.07 -26.17 16.04
CA ASN A 410 -2.96 -26.49 15.13
C ASN A 410 -3.39 -26.30 13.69
N PHE A 411 -2.75 -25.39 12.97
CA PHE A 411 -3.07 -25.03 11.58
C PHE A 411 -2.90 -26.20 10.60
N LYS A 412 -1.98 -27.11 10.88
CA LYS A 412 -1.72 -28.26 10.01
C LYS A 412 -2.76 -29.37 10.14
N THR A 413 -3.24 -29.61 11.37
CA THR A 413 -4.17 -30.70 11.63
C THR A 413 -5.63 -30.26 11.69
N GLY A 414 -5.90 -28.95 11.83
CA GLY A 414 -7.23 -28.40 12.03
C GLY A 414 -7.85 -28.74 13.38
N LYS A 415 -7.04 -29.20 14.37
CA LYS A 415 -7.50 -29.66 15.69
C LYS A 415 -6.78 -28.92 16.81
N ILE A 416 -7.41 -28.91 17.98
CA ILE A 416 -6.78 -28.43 19.20
C ILE A 416 -5.87 -29.54 19.73
N ASP A 417 -4.58 -29.24 19.88
CA ASP A 417 -3.59 -30.13 20.45
C ASP A 417 -2.69 -29.42 21.47
N SER A 418 -1.81 -30.19 22.13
CA SER A 418 -0.81 -29.65 23.05
C SER A 418 0.55 -29.61 22.39
N LYS A 419 1.24 -28.47 22.53
CA LYS A 419 2.61 -28.26 22.06
C LYS A 419 3.46 -27.75 23.23
N THR A 420 4.73 -28.13 23.23
CA THR A 420 5.77 -27.40 23.96
C THR A 420 6.54 -26.54 22.98
N SER A 421 6.54 -25.23 23.16
CA SER A 421 7.29 -24.30 22.32
C SER A 421 8.79 -24.45 22.55
N SER A 422 9.58 -24.13 21.53
CA SER A 422 11.03 -24.00 21.59
C SER A 422 11.44 -22.53 21.73
N GLN A 423 12.68 -22.28 22.11
CA GLN A 423 13.23 -20.92 22.18
C GLN A 423 13.31 -20.21 20.81
N ASN A 424 13.19 -20.96 19.71
CA ASN A 424 13.21 -20.44 18.34
C ASN A 424 11.80 -20.20 17.78
N ASP A 425 10.75 -20.59 18.51
CA ASP A 425 9.38 -20.35 18.09
C ASP A 425 9.00 -18.89 18.31
N LEU A 426 8.35 -18.31 17.32
CA LEU A 426 7.89 -16.93 17.34
C LEU A 426 6.54 -16.85 18.08
N ILE A 427 6.39 -15.87 18.96
CA ILE A 427 5.12 -15.52 19.59
C ILE A 427 4.64 -14.17 19.07
N ILE A 428 3.40 -14.14 18.60
CA ILE A 428 2.71 -12.92 18.18
C ILE A 428 1.45 -12.82 19.05
N SER A 429 1.38 -11.76 19.86
CA SER A 429 0.27 -11.55 20.80
C SER A 429 -0.74 -10.56 20.22
N THR A 430 -2.04 -10.79 20.44
CA THR A 430 -3.09 -9.79 20.19
C THR A 430 -3.13 -8.70 21.27
N ASN A 431 -2.36 -8.84 22.37
CA ASN A 431 -2.27 -7.82 23.41
C ASN A 431 -1.32 -6.67 23.04
N GLN A 432 -1.61 -5.99 21.95
CA GLN A 432 -0.87 -4.83 21.42
C GLN A 432 -1.82 -3.88 20.69
N ILE A 433 -1.38 -2.66 20.34
CA ILE A 433 -2.20 -1.68 19.61
C ILE A 433 -2.74 -2.30 18.31
N LYS A 434 -1.90 -3.02 17.58
CA LYS A 434 -2.25 -3.74 16.34
C LYS A 434 -2.99 -5.07 16.55
N GLY A 435 -3.57 -5.30 17.74
CA GLY A 435 -4.16 -6.59 18.12
C GLY A 435 -5.26 -7.09 17.19
N THR A 436 -6.13 -6.21 16.70
CA THR A 436 -7.16 -6.56 15.72
C THR A 436 -6.54 -6.98 14.39
N LEU A 437 -5.58 -6.22 13.87
CA LEU A 437 -4.86 -6.58 12.64
C LEU A 437 -4.15 -7.93 12.80
N VAL A 438 -3.50 -8.17 13.94
CA VAL A 438 -2.91 -9.49 14.25
C VAL A 438 -3.97 -10.59 14.23
N SER A 439 -5.13 -10.37 14.84
CA SER A 439 -6.23 -11.36 14.81
C SER A 439 -6.62 -11.69 13.39
N VAL A 440 -6.88 -10.68 12.57
CA VAL A 440 -7.30 -10.84 11.16
C VAL A 440 -6.24 -11.53 10.31
N LEU A 441 -4.97 -11.15 10.44
CA LEU A 441 -3.89 -11.70 9.60
C LEU A 441 -3.47 -13.12 10.00
N PHE A 442 -3.73 -13.53 11.24
CA PHE A 442 -3.25 -14.81 11.77
C PHE A 442 -4.36 -15.80 12.16
N GLU A 443 -5.62 -15.43 12.04
CA GLU A 443 -6.69 -16.38 12.40
C GLU A 443 -6.73 -17.57 11.42
N PRO A 444 -6.99 -18.79 11.97
CA PRO A 444 -7.05 -20.00 11.13
C PRO A 444 -8.30 -20.07 10.26
N GLN A 445 -9.37 -19.40 10.65
CA GLN A 445 -10.67 -19.41 9.99
C GLN A 445 -11.39 -18.09 10.25
N THR A 446 -11.91 -17.47 9.20
CA THR A 446 -12.78 -16.31 9.24
C THR A 446 -14.24 -16.77 9.25
N LYS A 447 -15.08 -16.17 10.07
CA LYS A 447 -16.51 -16.44 10.10
C LYS A 447 -17.20 -15.58 9.04
N LEU A 448 -17.81 -16.21 8.05
CA LEU A 448 -18.63 -15.55 7.06
C LEU A 448 -20.11 -15.64 7.44
N ILE A 449 -20.80 -14.50 7.40
CA ILE A 449 -22.27 -14.44 7.57
C ILE A 449 -22.95 -14.69 6.24
N ASP A 450 -22.35 -14.25 5.13
CA ASP A 450 -22.78 -14.49 3.76
C ASP A 450 -21.70 -15.29 3.02
N SER A 451 -22.11 -16.14 2.07
CA SER A 451 -21.20 -16.90 1.21
C SER A 451 -20.74 -16.12 -0.02
N LEU A 452 -21.44 -15.05 -0.38
CA LEU A 452 -21.07 -14.16 -1.48
C LEU A 452 -20.16 -13.05 -0.93
N THR A 453 -18.93 -13.01 -1.42
CA THR A 453 -17.92 -12.02 -1.08
C THR A 453 -17.51 -11.26 -2.33
N TYR A 454 -16.99 -10.05 -2.15
CA TYR A 454 -16.55 -9.20 -3.25
C TYR A 454 -15.36 -9.82 -4.01
N ASP A 455 -14.36 -10.35 -3.28
CA ASP A 455 -13.11 -10.77 -3.90
C ASP A 455 -12.43 -11.90 -3.08
N ILE A 456 -11.32 -11.60 -2.39
CA ILE A 456 -10.42 -12.56 -1.75
C ILE A 456 -10.92 -12.96 -0.37
N THR A 457 -10.94 -14.28 -0.10
CA THR A 457 -11.45 -14.88 1.13
C THR A 457 -10.41 -15.66 1.95
N ALA A 458 -9.15 -15.74 1.48
CA ALA A 458 -8.10 -16.51 2.13
C ALA A 458 -6.78 -15.71 2.15
N TRP A 459 -6.26 -15.43 3.35
CA TRP A 459 -5.06 -14.60 3.55
C TRP A 459 -4.20 -14.99 4.76
N ALA A 460 -4.61 -15.96 5.59
CA ALA A 460 -3.94 -16.27 6.85
C ALA A 460 -2.44 -16.52 6.67
N LEU A 461 -1.61 -15.68 7.30
CA LEU A 461 -0.16 -15.65 7.10
C LEU A 461 0.56 -16.98 7.39
N PRO A 462 0.20 -17.77 8.42
CA PRO A 462 0.85 -19.05 8.64
C PRO A 462 0.75 -19.99 7.45
N TYR A 463 -0.41 -20.05 6.79
CA TYR A 463 -0.60 -20.85 5.58
C TYR A 463 0.16 -20.25 4.39
N ALA A 464 0.07 -18.93 4.20
CA ALA A 464 0.72 -18.25 3.08
C ALA A 464 2.26 -18.41 3.10
N PHE A 465 2.87 -18.40 4.30
CA PHE A 465 4.31 -18.59 4.46
C PHE A 465 4.73 -20.08 4.61
N GLY A 466 3.78 -21.01 4.64
CA GLY A 466 4.04 -22.45 4.79
C GLY A 466 4.77 -22.75 6.11
N LEU A 467 4.31 -22.15 7.20
CA LEU A 467 4.86 -22.30 8.55
C LEU A 467 3.94 -23.14 9.43
N ASP A 468 4.53 -23.90 10.34
CA ASP A 468 3.77 -24.57 11.40
C ASP A 468 3.29 -23.55 12.41
N ALA A 469 1.99 -23.56 12.74
CA ALA A 469 1.41 -22.56 13.63
C ALA A 469 0.35 -23.15 14.59
N TRP A 470 0.22 -22.49 15.74
CA TRP A 470 -0.82 -22.76 16.75
C TRP A 470 -1.45 -21.46 17.21
N ALA A 471 -2.78 -21.39 17.21
CA ALA A 471 -3.53 -20.27 17.78
C ALA A 471 -4.00 -20.64 19.20
N SER A 472 -3.50 -19.92 20.21
CA SER A 472 -3.77 -20.16 21.64
C SER A 472 -4.75 -19.15 22.21
N GLU A 473 -5.73 -19.63 22.99
CA GLU A 473 -6.67 -18.79 23.75
C GLU A 473 -6.03 -18.20 25.02
N VAL A 474 -4.81 -18.62 25.36
CA VAL A 474 -4.04 -18.12 26.49
C VAL A 474 -2.98 -17.13 26.00
N LEU A 475 -2.80 -16.05 26.75
CA LEU A 475 -1.70 -15.11 26.52
C LEU A 475 -0.38 -15.79 26.91
N LEU A 476 0.51 -15.93 25.93
CA LEU A 476 1.84 -16.49 26.10
C LEU A 476 2.87 -15.36 26.10
N GLU A 477 3.81 -15.44 27.02
CA GLU A 477 4.89 -14.48 27.15
C GLU A 477 6.15 -14.99 26.43
N GLY A 478 6.79 -14.11 25.69
CA GLY A 478 8.08 -14.36 25.06
C GLY A 478 9.23 -13.72 25.82
N ASN A 479 10.43 -14.16 25.52
CA ASN A 479 11.68 -13.51 25.93
C ASN A 479 12.19 -12.67 24.78
N GLY A 480 12.33 -11.38 24.91
CA GLY A 480 13.13 -10.47 24.10
C GLY A 480 13.48 -10.88 22.66
N THR A 481 14.46 -10.27 22.11
CA THR A 481 14.96 -10.51 20.75
C THR A 481 15.83 -11.77 20.70
N ALA A 482 15.37 -12.83 19.99
CA ALA A 482 16.35 -13.76 19.44
C ALA A 482 17.12 -13.02 18.34
N VAL A 483 18.41 -12.97 18.47
CA VAL A 483 19.28 -12.52 17.37
C VAL A 483 19.29 -13.68 16.38
N ILE A 484 18.58 -13.50 15.27
CA ILE A 484 18.70 -14.39 14.11
C ILE A 484 20.09 -14.12 13.53
N SER A 485 21.09 -14.86 13.97
CA SER A 485 22.44 -14.79 13.39
C SER A 485 22.57 -15.81 12.28
N HIS A 486 23.09 -15.36 11.16
CA HIS A 486 23.55 -16.24 10.10
C HIS A 486 25.08 -16.39 10.22
N ASP A 487 25.56 -17.63 10.36
CA ASP A 487 26.99 -17.90 10.36
C ASP A 487 27.56 -17.59 8.97
N LYS A 488 28.59 -16.77 8.94
CA LYS A 488 29.25 -16.40 7.69
C LYS A 488 29.97 -17.59 7.10
N ASN A 489 29.76 -17.84 5.81
CA ASN A 489 30.55 -18.79 5.06
C ASN A 489 31.98 -18.28 4.91
N SER A 490 32.94 -19.23 4.86
CA SER A 490 34.35 -18.96 4.61
C SER A 490 34.85 -19.79 3.40
N PRO A 491 35.81 -19.27 2.65
CA PRO A 491 36.41 -20.04 1.53
C PRO A 491 37.03 -21.33 2.03
N ASN A 492 36.90 -22.41 1.24
CA ASN A 492 37.60 -23.69 1.46
C ASN A 492 38.17 -24.16 0.14
N SER A 493 39.45 -23.87 -0.06
CA SER A 493 40.18 -24.21 -1.30
C SER A 493 40.32 -25.74 -1.55
N ASP A 494 40.19 -26.53 -0.50
CA ASP A 494 40.40 -27.99 -0.54
C ASP A 494 39.08 -28.76 -0.72
N CYS A 495 37.92 -28.07 -0.80
CA CYS A 495 36.67 -28.76 -1.02
C CYS A 495 36.52 -29.24 -2.47
N TYR A 496 35.84 -30.36 -2.65
CA TYR A 496 35.41 -30.88 -3.94
C TYR A 496 34.22 -30.09 -4.50
N ALA A 497 33.30 -29.77 -3.62
CA ALA A 497 32.08 -29.02 -3.97
C ALA A 497 31.54 -28.19 -2.79
N TYR A 498 30.77 -27.19 -3.10
CA TYR A 498 29.85 -26.59 -2.12
C TYR A 498 28.42 -27.02 -2.41
N VAL A 499 27.64 -27.27 -1.35
CA VAL A 499 26.21 -27.58 -1.48
C VAL A 499 25.36 -26.56 -0.73
N CYS A 500 24.18 -26.29 -1.29
CA CYS A 500 23.17 -25.34 -0.76
C CYS A 500 21.79 -25.99 -0.82
N GLU A 501 21.11 -26.06 0.30
CA GLU A 501 19.75 -26.59 0.36
C GLU A 501 18.76 -25.65 -0.36
N TRP A 502 17.86 -26.23 -1.16
CA TRP A 502 16.80 -25.50 -1.83
C TRP A 502 15.56 -25.40 -0.93
N SER A 503 15.41 -24.28 -0.22
CA SER A 503 14.38 -24.18 0.83
C SER A 503 13.61 -22.85 0.89
N SER A 504 14.05 -21.83 0.15
CA SER A 504 13.44 -20.50 0.22
C SER A 504 13.72 -19.65 -1.02
N MET A 505 13.09 -18.46 -1.08
CA MET A 505 13.36 -17.45 -2.10
C MET A 505 14.84 -17.03 -2.13
N LYS A 506 15.54 -17.05 -0.99
CA LYS A 506 16.99 -16.78 -0.95
C LYS A 506 17.77 -17.77 -1.82
N SER A 507 17.37 -19.06 -1.85
CA SER A 507 18.00 -20.07 -2.71
C SER A 507 17.81 -19.77 -4.20
N SER A 508 16.61 -19.27 -4.59
CA SER A 508 16.33 -18.84 -5.96
C SER A 508 17.14 -17.61 -6.37
N ARG A 509 17.26 -16.61 -5.49
CA ARG A 509 18.11 -15.43 -5.69
C ARG A 509 19.58 -15.82 -5.83
N PHE A 510 20.03 -16.78 -5.03
CA PHE A 510 21.40 -17.30 -5.09
C PHE A 510 21.68 -17.99 -6.42
N LEU A 511 20.78 -18.89 -6.86
CA LEU A 511 20.89 -19.52 -8.18
C LEU A 511 20.96 -18.49 -9.31
N ALA A 512 20.05 -17.51 -9.29
CA ALA A 512 20.02 -16.42 -10.27
C ALA A 512 21.35 -15.63 -10.31
N ALA A 513 21.88 -15.27 -9.15
CA ALA A 513 23.15 -14.57 -9.04
C ALA A 513 24.34 -15.40 -9.53
N LEU A 514 24.39 -16.69 -9.19
CA LEU A 514 25.43 -17.62 -9.66
C LEU A 514 25.41 -17.73 -11.19
N GLN A 515 24.23 -17.92 -11.80
CA GLN A 515 24.10 -18.03 -13.26
C GLN A 515 24.51 -16.74 -13.98
N GLN A 516 24.23 -15.57 -13.41
CA GLN A 516 24.66 -14.29 -13.98
C GLN A 516 26.21 -14.13 -13.91
N LYS A 517 26.86 -14.72 -12.92
CA LYS A 517 28.34 -14.78 -12.80
C LYS A 517 28.96 -15.90 -13.62
N GLY A 518 28.19 -16.68 -14.39
CA GLY A 518 28.67 -17.76 -15.21
C GLY A 518 29.10 -19.00 -14.42
N ILE A 519 28.69 -19.12 -13.15
CA ILE A 519 28.93 -20.28 -12.31
C ILE A 519 28.03 -21.42 -12.78
N LYS A 520 28.65 -22.59 -13.10
CA LYS A 520 27.91 -23.81 -13.41
C LYS A 520 27.32 -24.39 -12.14
N VAL A 521 26.02 -24.58 -12.13
CA VAL A 521 25.23 -25.07 -11.00
C VAL A 521 24.59 -26.40 -11.38
N TYR A 522 24.66 -27.36 -10.48
CA TYR A 522 23.94 -28.61 -10.57
C TYR A 522 22.91 -28.70 -9.46
N PHE A 523 21.95 -29.63 -9.58
CA PHE A 523 21.02 -30.00 -8.53
C PHE A 523 20.77 -31.50 -8.51
N THR A 524 20.39 -32.03 -7.35
CA THR A 524 20.03 -33.43 -7.23
C THR A 524 18.52 -33.63 -7.37
N GLU A 525 18.09 -34.64 -8.14
CA GLU A 525 16.70 -35.06 -8.23
C GLU A 525 16.29 -36.01 -7.09
N LYS A 526 17.28 -36.58 -6.37
CA LYS A 526 17.07 -37.56 -5.31
C LYS A 526 17.74 -37.11 -4.01
N GLN A 527 17.22 -37.58 -2.89
CA GLN A 527 17.82 -37.41 -1.58
C GLN A 527 19.18 -38.13 -1.54
N PHE A 528 20.14 -37.58 -0.82
CA PHE A 528 21.40 -38.24 -0.50
C PHE A 528 21.86 -37.93 0.93
N ILE A 529 22.79 -38.78 1.45
CA ILE A 529 23.48 -38.54 2.73
C ILE A 529 24.96 -38.49 2.45
N ILE A 530 25.64 -37.48 2.98
CA ILE A 530 27.11 -37.34 2.90
C ILE A 530 27.64 -36.71 4.18
N GLU A 531 28.74 -37.22 4.71
CA GLU A 531 29.32 -36.79 5.98
C GLU A 531 28.28 -36.79 7.14
N GLY A 532 27.39 -37.81 7.12
CA GLY A 532 26.32 -37.98 8.11
C GLY A 532 25.16 -36.98 8.02
N LYS A 533 25.19 -36.04 7.06
CA LYS A 533 24.12 -35.05 6.85
C LYS A 533 23.24 -35.44 5.64
N LYS A 534 21.91 -35.36 5.87
CA LYS A 534 20.90 -35.66 4.87
C LYS A 534 20.53 -34.41 4.08
N TYR A 535 20.51 -34.53 2.75
CA TYR A 535 20.13 -33.47 1.80
C TYR A 535 18.90 -33.88 0.98
N ALA A 536 17.97 -32.96 0.84
CA ALA A 536 16.73 -33.18 0.08
C ALA A 536 16.93 -33.02 -1.44
N PRO A 537 16.01 -33.56 -2.27
CA PRO A 537 15.93 -33.23 -3.68
C PRO A 537 15.87 -31.69 -3.89
N GLY A 538 16.50 -31.21 -4.98
CA GLY A 538 16.61 -29.79 -5.27
C GLY A 538 17.87 -29.12 -4.68
N THR A 539 18.60 -29.79 -3.78
CA THR A 539 19.88 -29.26 -3.24
C THR A 539 20.83 -28.89 -4.39
N LEU A 540 21.29 -27.63 -4.39
CA LEU A 540 22.23 -27.11 -5.36
C LEU A 540 23.66 -27.62 -5.06
N ILE A 541 24.39 -27.96 -6.10
CA ILE A 541 25.76 -28.49 -6.04
C ILE A 541 26.65 -27.64 -6.95
N LEU A 542 27.70 -27.06 -6.38
CA LEU A 542 28.67 -26.21 -7.05
C LEU A 542 30.01 -26.93 -7.10
N LEU A 543 30.26 -27.66 -8.21
CA LEU A 543 31.47 -28.46 -8.39
C LEU A 543 32.67 -27.56 -8.73
N ARG A 544 33.73 -27.64 -7.93
CA ARG A 544 34.96 -26.87 -8.18
C ARG A 544 35.60 -27.25 -9.51
N GLY A 545 35.65 -28.54 -9.84
CA GLY A 545 36.26 -29.06 -11.07
C GLY A 545 35.60 -28.52 -12.35
N GLU A 546 34.33 -28.17 -12.27
CA GLU A 546 33.55 -27.56 -13.37
C GLU A 546 33.65 -26.04 -13.42
N ASN A 547 34.10 -25.38 -12.34
CA ASN A 547 34.20 -23.94 -12.16
C ASN A 547 35.65 -23.52 -11.92
N LYS A 548 36.46 -23.50 -12.98
CA LYS A 548 37.92 -23.32 -12.90
C LYS A 548 38.42 -21.88 -12.72
N ALA A 549 37.50 -20.88 -12.62
CA ALA A 549 37.88 -19.49 -12.41
C ALA A 549 38.60 -19.33 -11.06
N LYS A 550 39.73 -18.60 -11.02
CA LYS A 550 40.46 -18.31 -9.78
C LYS A 550 39.61 -17.59 -8.71
N THR A 551 38.60 -16.86 -9.14
CA THR A 551 37.67 -16.12 -8.28
C THR A 551 36.47 -16.95 -7.84
N PHE A 552 36.43 -18.27 -8.12
CA PHE A 552 35.27 -19.12 -7.82
C PHE A 552 34.87 -19.04 -6.34
N ASP A 553 35.79 -19.32 -5.41
CA ASP A 553 35.51 -19.28 -3.98
C ASP A 553 35.06 -17.89 -3.53
N GLU A 554 35.81 -16.85 -3.90
CA GLU A 554 35.48 -15.48 -3.55
C GLU A 554 34.08 -15.10 -4.02
N THR A 555 33.72 -15.44 -5.26
CA THR A 555 32.39 -15.13 -5.83
C THR A 555 31.29 -15.82 -5.07
N ILE A 556 31.35 -17.13 -4.85
CA ILE A 556 30.25 -17.85 -4.18
C ILE A 556 30.14 -17.50 -2.70
N ILE A 557 31.24 -17.29 -2.00
CA ILE A 557 31.23 -16.88 -0.59
C ILE A 557 30.68 -15.46 -0.44
N THR A 558 31.09 -14.54 -1.30
CA THR A 558 30.54 -13.17 -1.30
C THR A 558 29.01 -13.20 -1.52
N LEU A 559 28.55 -13.88 -2.56
CA LEU A 559 27.12 -13.97 -2.89
C LEU A 559 26.33 -14.68 -1.78
N SER A 560 26.84 -15.80 -1.26
CA SER A 560 26.15 -16.54 -0.20
C SER A 560 26.04 -15.73 1.09
N ASN A 561 27.07 -14.98 1.47
CA ASN A 561 27.04 -14.12 2.65
C ASN A 561 26.14 -12.90 2.46
N GLN A 562 26.11 -12.29 1.27
CA GLN A 562 25.19 -11.18 0.95
C GLN A 562 23.71 -11.61 0.99
N LEU A 563 23.42 -12.84 0.57
CA LEU A 563 22.07 -13.41 0.54
C LEU A 563 21.72 -14.22 1.80
N GLU A 564 22.66 -14.29 2.75
CA GLU A 564 22.51 -15.08 3.99
C GLU A 564 22.13 -16.55 3.70
N ILE A 565 22.83 -17.15 2.77
CA ILE A 565 22.71 -18.56 2.38
C ILE A 565 23.79 -19.37 3.09
N SER A 566 23.42 -20.46 3.75
CA SER A 566 24.38 -21.40 4.31
C SER A 566 24.90 -22.34 3.25
N LEU A 567 26.24 -22.45 3.16
CA LEU A 567 26.94 -23.39 2.31
C LEU A 567 27.62 -24.48 3.14
N THR A 568 27.61 -25.70 2.66
CA THR A 568 28.43 -26.78 3.22
C THR A 568 29.53 -27.14 2.20
N ALA A 569 30.77 -27.04 2.63
CA ALA A 569 31.92 -27.46 1.82
C ALA A 569 32.16 -28.98 2.01
N LEU A 570 32.15 -29.75 0.92
CA LEU A 570 32.31 -31.20 0.93
C LEU A 570 33.63 -31.58 0.30
N LYS A 571 34.31 -32.57 0.86
CA LYS A 571 35.61 -33.04 0.37
C LYS A 571 35.51 -34.05 -0.77
N SER A 572 34.36 -34.67 -0.95
CA SER A 572 34.15 -35.73 -1.94
C SER A 572 32.81 -35.61 -2.60
N GLY A 573 32.62 -36.16 -3.78
CA GLY A 573 31.34 -36.41 -4.44
C GLY A 573 30.83 -37.83 -4.27
N PHE A 574 31.55 -38.68 -3.51
CA PHE A 574 31.14 -40.03 -3.12
C PHE A 574 30.26 -39.93 -1.87
N VAL A 575 28.98 -40.29 -1.99
CA VAL A 575 28.00 -40.12 -0.92
C VAL A 575 27.90 -41.38 -0.04
N ASP A 576 27.53 -41.20 1.24
CA ASP A 576 27.34 -42.32 2.16
C ASP A 576 26.09 -43.14 1.79
N GLU A 577 25.03 -42.48 1.36
CA GLU A 577 23.78 -43.09 0.88
C GLU A 577 23.20 -42.28 -0.28
N GLY A 578 22.64 -42.94 -1.27
CA GLY A 578 22.04 -42.32 -2.45
C GLY A 578 22.93 -42.34 -3.67
N ASN A 579 22.90 -41.31 -4.50
CA ASN A 579 23.62 -41.30 -5.77
C ASN A 579 24.75 -40.25 -5.73
N ASP A 580 25.95 -40.67 -6.13
CA ASP A 580 27.13 -39.81 -6.24
C ASP A 580 26.91 -38.60 -7.17
N PHE A 581 27.72 -37.56 -7.01
CA PHE A 581 27.56 -36.29 -7.76
C PHE A 581 27.78 -36.39 -9.27
N GLY A 582 28.36 -37.49 -9.76
CA GLY A 582 28.47 -37.79 -11.19
C GLY A 582 27.33 -38.63 -11.77
N SER A 583 26.32 -38.98 -10.98
CA SER A 583 25.20 -39.82 -11.41
C SER A 583 24.21 -39.08 -12.31
N SER A 584 23.39 -39.87 -13.04
CA SER A 584 22.34 -39.34 -13.91
C SER A 584 21.22 -38.57 -13.16
N SER A 585 21.15 -38.71 -11.83
CA SER A 585 20.19 -37.95 -10.98
C SER A 585 20.71 -36.57 -10.55
N VAL A 586 21.95 -36.24 -10.89
CA VAL A 586 22.52 -34.90 -10.69
C VAL A 586 22.55 -34.16 -12.02
N LYS A 587 21.75 -33.11 -12.14
CA LYS A 587 21.48 -32.40 -13.39
C LYS A 587 22.12 -31.00 -13.38
N HIS A 588 22.70 -30.62 -14.51
CA HIS A 588 23.15 -29.26 -14.75
C HIS A 588 21.97 -28.31 -14.98
N ILE A 589 21.98 -27.15 -14.34
CA ILE A 589 21.00 -26.08 -14.57
C ILE A 589 21.60 -25.11 -15.58
N SER A 590 21.14 -25.18 -16.84
CA SER A 590 21.58 -24.23 -17.86
C SER A 590 20.96 -22.84 -17.59
N LYS A 591 21.74 -21.78 -17.84
CA LYS A 591 21.21 -20.42 -17.86
C LYS A 591 20.17 -20.31 -18.97
N LYS A 592 19.01 -19.72 -18.67
CA LYS A 592 17.92 -19.53 -19.61
C LYS A 592 17.72 -18.06 -19.93
N SER A 593 17.40 -17.74 -21.18
CA SER A 593 16.72 -16.50 -21.54
C SER A 593 15.25 -16.61 -21.21
N ILE A 594 14.69 -15.58 -20.59
CA ILE A 594 13.31 -15.58 -20.13
C ILE A 594 12.54 -14.46 -20.84
N GLY A 595 11.45 -14.83 -21.50
CA GLY A 595 10.49 -13.90 -22.09
C GLY A 595 9.19 -13.89 -21.31
N VAL A 596 8.65 -12.70 -21.02
CA VAL A 596 7.31 -12.50 -20.47
C VAL A 596 6.43 -11.92 -21.55
N LEU A 597 5.31 -12.58 -21.84
CA LEU A 597 4.35 -12.11 -22.84
C LEU A 597 3.56 -10.91 -22.31
N THR A 598 3.42 -9.91 -23.17
CA THR A 598 2.75 -8.65 -22.92
C THR A 598 1.85 -8.27 -24.10
N GLY A 599 1.00 -7.26 -23.94
CA GLY A 599 0.12 -6.75 -25.00
C GLY A 599 -1.37 -7.01 -24.73
N GLU A 600 -2.22 -6.56 -25.64
CA GLU A 600 -3.69 -6.48 -25.48
C GLU A 600 -4.39 -7.83 -25.14
N LYS A 601 -3.76 -8.96 -25.49
CA LYS A 601 -4.30 -10.30 -25.21
C LYS A 601 -3.78 -10.91 -23.91
N THR A 602 -3.05 -10.15 -23.10
CA THR A 602 -2.49 -10.60 -21.82
C THR A 602 -3.06 -9.79 -20.65
N SER A 603 -3.10 -10.40 -19.47
CA SER A 603 -3.37 -9.66 -18.24
C SER A 603 -2.16 -8.82 -17.86
N SER A 604 -2.32 -7.50 -17.76
CA SER A 604 -1.23 -6.62 -17.31
C SER A 604 -0.77 -6.96 -15.88
N LEU A 605 -1.70 -7.30 -14.97
CA LEU A 605 -1.37 -7.71 -13.61
C LEU A 605 -0.46 -8.95 -13.60
N SER A 606 -0.83 -10.01 -14.34
CA SER A 606 -0.03 -11.24 -14.42
C SER A 606 1.34 -11.00 -15.08
N SER A 607 1.39 -10.18 -16.14
CA SER A 607 2.66 -9.80 -16.76
C SER A 607 3.54 -9.00 -15.79
N GLY A 608 2.94 -8.11 -15.00
CA GLY A 608 3.62 -7.29 -14.01
C GLY A 608 4.19 -8.11 -12.86
N GLU A 609 3.45 -9.09 -12.34
CA GLU A 609 3.92 -10.00 -11.30
C GLU A 609 5.18 -10.76 -11.75
N LEU A 610 5.19 -11.30 -12.97
CA LEU A 610 6.36 -11.99 -13.52
C LEU A 610 7.51 -11.00 -13.76
N TRP A 611 7.24 -9.84 -14.33
CA TRP A 611 8.26 -8.81 -14.51
C TRP A 611 8.94 -8.42 -13.20
N TYR A 612 8.14 -8.06 -12.18
CA TYR A 612 8.63 -7.71 -10.85
C TYR A 612 9.43 -8.85 -10.22
N PHE A 613 8.92 -10.08 -10.31
CA PHE A 613 9.58 -11.26 -9.75
C PHE A 613 10.99 -11.44 -10.32
N PHE A 614 11.14 -11.44 -11.65
CA PHE A 614 12.47 -11.63 -12.26
C PHE A 614 13.37 -10.42 -12.03
N GLU A 615 12.87 -9.20 -12.25
CA GLU A 615 13.70 -8.01 -12.17
C GLU A 615 14.00 -7.60 -10.73
N GLN A 616 13.00 -7.53 -9.86
CA GLN A 616 13.17 -7.00 -8.51
C GLN A 616 13.51 -8.08 -7.49
N GLU A 617 12.88 -9.24 -7.54
CA GLU A 617 13.09 -10.30 -6.57
C GLU A 617 14.33 -11.15 -6.88
N LEU A 618 14.52 -11.57 -8.13
CA LEU A 618 15.65 -12.40 -8.53
C LEU A 618 16.85 -11.61 -9.04
N LYS A 619 16.66 -10.33 -9.42
CA LYS A 619 17.66 -9.53 -10.13
C LYS A 619 18.15 -10.24 -11.40
N TYR A 620 17.27 -10.96 -12.08
CA TYR A 620 17.53 -11.74 -13.27
C TYR A 620 16.93 -11.07 -14.50
N PRO A 621 17.68 -10.93 -15.61
CA PRO A 621 17.19 -10.26 -16.80
C PRO A 621 15.99 -10.99 -17.41
N VAL A 622 14.99 -10.23 -17.82
CA VAL A 622 13.78 -10.70 -18.48
C VAL A 622 13.50 -9.85 -19.72
N HIS A 623 12.99 -10.46 -20.76
CA HIS A 623 12.56 -9.78 -21.99
C HIS A 623 11.04 -9.64 -22.00
N MET A 624 10.54 -8.41 -22.07
CA MET A 624 9.11 -8.14 -22.25
C MET A 624 8.79 -8.24 -23.74
N LEU A 625 8.01 -9.24 -24.14
CA LEU A 625 7.72 -9.58 -25.53
C LEU A 625 6.26 -9.31 -25.86
N LEU A 626 6.00 -8.56 -26.92
CA LEU A 626 4.63 -8.44 -27.43
C LEU A 626 4.15 -9.80 -27.96
N ILE A 627 2.94 -10.19 -27.59
CA ILE A 627 2.36 -11.47 -28.02
C ILE A 627 2.23 -11.54 -29.55
N GLU A 628 2.02 -10.41 -30.19
CA GLU A 628 1.94 -10.27 -31.65
C GLU A 628 3.26 -10.61 -32.34
N ASP A 629 4.40 -10.38 -31.67
CA ASP A 629 5.74 -10.60 -32.21
C ASP A 629 6.36 -11.94 -31.78
N LEU A 630 5.61 -12.80 -31.08
CA LEU A 630 6.12 -14.02 -30.44
C LEU A 630 6.86 -14.92 -31.43
N GLU A 631 6.30 -15.18 -32.60
CA GLU A 631 6.89 -16.08 -33.59
C GLU A 631 8.26 -15.57 -34.08
N SER A 632 8.39 -14.26 -34.25
CA SER A 632 9.67 -13.63 -34.67
C SER A 632 10.68 -13.53 -33.53
N ALA A 633 10.21 -13.46 -32.28
CA ALA A 633 11.07 -13.35 -31.10
C ALA A 633 11.64 -14.71 -30.64
N LEU A 634 10.94 -15.83 -30.88
CA LEU A 634 11.37 -17.16 -30.41
C LEU A 634 12.80 -17.55 -30.77
N PRO A 635 13.32 -17.28 -32.01
CA PRO A 635 14.70 -17.60 -32.34
C PRO A 635 15.73 -16.84 -31.51
N SER A 636 15.38 -15.67 -30.97
CA SER A 636 16.29 -14.84 -30.16
C SER A 636 16.33 -15.26 -28.67
N LEU A 637 15.42 -16.13 -28.26
CA LEU A 637 15.35 -16.63 -26.87
C LEU A 637 16.09 -17.95 -26.66
N SER A 638 16.66 -18.56 -27.71
CA SER A 638 17.36 -19.85 -27.69
C SER A 638 18.79 -19.75 -27.13
#